data_72e44f0d9b64ce1a32774fa5d58f7375
#
_entry.id   72e44f0d9b64ce1a32774fa5d58f7375
#
_cell.length_a   1.000
_cell.length_b   1.000
_cell.length_c   1.000
_cell.angle_alpha   90.00
_cell.angle_beta   90.00
_cell.angle_gamma   90.00
#
_symmetry.space_group_name_H-M   'P 1'
#
loop_
_entity.id
_entity.type
_entity.pdbx_description
1 polymer ?
#
loop_
_entity_poly.entity_id
_entity_poly.type
_entity_poly.pdbx_seq_one_letter_code
_entity_poly.pdbx_strand_id
1 'polypeptide(L)'
;MPATPHPAATPIGHPRARATFPRCRMAIRRDIVMAFLSPAVAAALCVVSAAFGLGLGQTRGEGPAVPPVESAAEASDDAGITFFEKEVRPLLVQHCYSCHAEGAKEIGGELWLDSREGWARGGVTGPAIVPGDVDASLLIRAVRHQDDALQMPPVKPLEPADVAKLERWVAIGAPAPEKIVATRLANPADPVAGKTHWAFRPLMPVTTPVVTDTLWPTSAIDAFVLARLESEGLRPAGDAPRGVLARRVSIQLTGLPPTPDELRAFLDDDSPLAYEHLVDRLIASPRFGERWGRHWLDLARYADSNGLDENFLFREAWRYRNWVIAAIGDDTPFDEFLRVQLAGDLLPHDSIATRDRQRIATGFLTLGPKVLLGNNPNNQRMEIADEQIDTVGRAVLGQSLGCARCHDHKFDPFPTADYYALAGIFASTRVMEQRYMLGEQRVMEQLIGLGEPGGELDDRYEAYWRDRPRLKDQKERSEAALELIKKNDEAGLQAIIEKHADAVAEIAKEGCKSSEERVAAQMELVRQLTKAWNEPPAIPPRGMIATDADEPKDEAVRLAGQFDKPGETIPRGFLQVLCEGDARLSDVKGSGRIELSDWLTDPDRPSGQLAARVLANRIWQHLIGRGLVRTTDNFGRTGEPPSHPELLDHLAKRLIEHRWSIKHLVREIVLSRTFRLGSESVEANVAHDPDNVLLWRAHRRKLDPESLRDAMLAAADGLDHAMAESTVGYLGDQATAVGANLVRRKTDFPYRSVYLPVIRNDLPEIFEIMDFTDPHLATGTRRSTTVPGQGLFMLNDEGVMEASTAAAKRLIAEVPAGDVAARVRWLYQRFLSAQPTAEEIGMIGFAAGQFAGRFHGEGGEAAELKSWSLVCQALFASSRFQLSE
;
A
#
# COMPACT_ATOMS: atom_id res chain seq x y z
N MET A 1 -4.80 -43.21 -51.07
CA MET A 1 -4.84 -42.29 -52.26
C MET A 1 -4.57 -40.90 -51.75
N PRO A 2 -3.72 -40.13 -52.40
CA PRO A 2 -2.80 -39.21 -51.73
C PRO A 2 -3.32 -37.80 -51.62
N ALA A 3 -2.81 -37.11 -50.61
CA ALA A 3 -2.99 -35.70 -50.34
C ALA A 3 -2.32 -34.82 -51.38
N THR A 4 -2.94 -33.78 -51.80
CA THR A 4 -2.40 -32.69 -52.61
C THR A 4 -1.88 -31.56 -51.71
N PRO A 5 -0.74 -30.94 -52.04
CA PRO A 5 -0.14 -29.92 -51.22
C PRO A 5 -0.69 -28.51 -51.50
N HIS A 6 -0.86 -27.72 -50.43
CA HIS A 6 -1.12 -26.28 -50.51
C HIS A 6 0.15 -25.49 -50.87
N PRO A 7 0.05 -24.43 -51.66
CA PRO A 7 1.22 -23.60 -52.01
C PRO A 7 1.60 -22.62 -50.92
N ALA A 8 2.92 -22.40 -50.80
CA ALA A 8 3.54 -21.46 -49.92
C ALA A 8 3.10 -19.99 -50.11
N ALA A 9 2.79 -19.31 -49.06
CA ALA A 9 2.56 -17.89 -49.04
C ALA A 9 3.87 -17.10 -48.94
N THR A 10 4.08 -16.23 -49.91
CA THR A 10 5.17 -15.23 -49.95
C THR A 10 4.99 -14.16 -48.91
N PRO A 11 6.04 -13.63 -48.27
CA PRO A 11 5.92 -12.56 -47.28
C PRO A 11 5.70 -11.22 -47.97
N ILE A 12 4.60 -10.58 -47.64
CA ILE A 12 4.31 -9.18 -48.01
C ILE A 12 5.11 -8.26 -47.08
N GLY A 13 6.03 -7.50 -47.65
CA GLY A 13 6.80 -6.48 -46.97
C GLY A 13 5.93 -5.31 -46.54
N HIS A 14 5.93 -4.99 -45.26
CA HIS A 14 5.34 -3.75 -44.75
C HIS A 14 6.30 -2.56 -45.00
N PRO A 15 5.83 -1.46 -45.58
CA PRO A 15 6.61 -0.23 -45.63
C PRO A 15 6.64 0.43 -44.23
N ARG A 16 7.83 0.63 -43.69
CA ARG A 16 8.06 1.44 -42.49
C ARG A 16 7.72 2.91 -42.82
N ALA A 17 6.53 3.33 -42.46
CA ALA A 17 6.19 4.74 -42.35
C ALA A 17 6.89 5.29 -41.09
N ARG A 18 7.91 6.11 -41.26
CA ARG A 18 8.46 6.99 -40.22
C ARG A 18 7.40 8.08 -39.96
N ALA A 19 6.64 7.94 -38.89
CA ALA A 19 5.86 9.03 -38.34
C ALA A 19 6.85 10.01 -37.69
N THR A 20 7.12 11.11 -38.38
CA THR A 20 7.75 12.31 -37.80
C THR A 20 6.68 13.00 -36.93
N PHE A 21 6.79 12.87 -35.63
CA PHE A 21 6.07 13.71 -34.68
C PHE A 21 6.59 15.16 -34.83
N PRO A 22 5.72 16.15 -34.97
CA PRO A 22 6.15 17.55 -34.92
C PRO A 22 6.60 17.84 -33.47
N ARG A 23 7.88 18.13 -33.30
CA ARG A 23 8.39 18.73 -32.06
C ARG A 23 7.74 20.11 -31.94
N CYS A 24 6.72 20.18 -31.07
CA CYS A 24 6.23 21.47 -30.58
C CYS A 24 7.37 22.06 -29.71
N ARG A 25 8.15 22.94 -30.30
CA ARG A 25 9.08 23.82 -29.56
C ARG A 25 8.19 24.82 -28.83
N MET A 26 7.85 24.52 -27.57
CA MET A 26 7.45 25.53 -26.63
C MET A 26 8.66 26.47 -26.48
N ALA A 27 8.59 27.58 -27.13
CA ALA A 27 9.51 28.70 -26.91
C ALA A 27 9.19 29.29 -25.54
N ILE A 28 9.80 28.72 -24.49
CA ILE A 28 9.85 29.35 -23.17
C ILE A 28 10.56 30.70 -23.40
N ARG A 29 9.80 31.76 -23.30
CA ARG A 29 10.36 33.13 -23.30
C ARG A 29 11.29 33.20 -22.07
N ARG A 30 12.58 33.19 -22.33
CA ARG A 30 13.66 33.37 -21.34
C ARG A 30 13.48 34.62 -20.47
N ASP A 31 12.68 35.57 -20.93
CA ASP A 31 12.47 36.85 -20.26
C ASP A 31 11.56 36.78 -19.03
N ILE A 32 10.75 35.70 -18.85
CA ILE A 32 9.88 35.54 -17.66
C ILE A 32 10.62 34.88 -16.51
N VAL A 33 11.59 34.01 -16.79
CA VAL A 33 12.32 33.27 -15.73
C VAL A 33 13.34 34.14 -15.00
N MET A 34 13.90 35.17 -15.69
CA MET A 34 14.89 36.08 -15.08
C MET A 34 14.24 37.24 -14.29
N ALA A 35 12.94 37.49 -14.44
CA ALA A 35 12.24 38.53 -13.70
C ALA A 35 11.82 38.13 -12.27
N PHE A 36 11.85 36.84 -11.97
CA PHE A 36 11.41 36.31 -10.67
C PHE A 36 12.53 35.94 -9.69
N LEU A 37 13.78 36.00 -10.11
CA LEU A 37 14.93 35.71 -9.25
C LEU A 37 15.77 36.98 -9.04
N SER A 38 15.25 37.94 -8.26
CA SER A 38 16.15 38.93 -7.67
C SER A 38 16.89 38.29 -6.48
N PRO A 39 18.16 38.66 -6.23
CA PRO A 39 18.95 38.10 -5.13
C PRO A 39 18.30 38.22 -3.73
N ALA A 40 17.35 39.15 -3.58
CA ALA A 40 16.63 39.39 -2.35
C ALA A 40 15.58 38.28 -2.02
N VAL A 41 15.01 37.58 -3.02
CA VAL A 41 14.07 36.47 -2.79
C VAL A 41 14.83 35.17 -2.47
N ALA A 42 15.96 34.96 -3.11
CA ALA A 42 16.86 33.87 -2.76
C ALA A 42 17.41 34.03 -1.34
N ALA A 43 17.69 35.25 -0.90
CA ALA A 43 18.15 35.56 0.45
C ALA A 43 17.02 35.37 1.50
N ALA A 44 15.76 35.73 1.20
CA ALA A 44 14.65 35.59 2.12
C ALA A 44 14.23 34.11 2.28
N LEU A 45 14.31 33.31 1.24
CA LEU A 45 14.08 31.85 1.30
C LEU A 45 15.24 31.10 1.97
N CYS A 46 16.50 31.58 1.77
CA CYS A 46 17.66 31.02 2.47
C CYS A 46 17.68 31.36 3.97
N VAL A 47 17.17 32.52 4.39
CA VAL A 47 17.15 32.92 5.81
C VAL A 47 16.13 32.09 6.59
N VAL A 48 15.03 31.70 5.99
CA VAL A 48 14.08 30.78 6.64
C VAL A 48 14.64 29.35 6.77
N SER A 49 15.56 28.95 5.87
CA SER A 49 16.27 27.66 5.93
C SER A 49 17.54 27.69 6.79
N ALA A 50 18.17 28.85 6.98
CA ALA A 50 19.45 29.00 7.68
C ALA A 50 19.34 29.15 9.21
N ALA A 51 18.12 29.28 9.76
CA ALA A 51 17.91 29.28 11.22
C ALA A 51 18.07 27.88 11.88
N PHE A 52 18.36 26.84 11.07
CA PHE A 52 18.72 25.51 11.58
C PHE A 52 20.04 25.07 10.94
N GLY A 53 21.15 25.68 11.40
CA GLY A 53 22.47 25.30 11.01
C GLY A 53 22.88 23.94 11.53
N LEU A 54 23.11 23.01 10.62
CA LEU A 54 24.11 21.97 10.81
C LEU A 54 25.21 22.22 9.80
N GLY A 55 26.36 22.66 10.31
CA GLY A 55 27.57 22.86 9.53
C GLY A 55 28.06 21.53 8.97
N LEU A 56 28.01 21.39 7.66
CA LEU A 56 28.78 20.40 6.92
C LEU A 56 30.06 21.10 6.43
N GLY A 57 31.09 20.98 7.24
CA GLY A 57 32.47 21.25 6.83
C GLY A 57 32.87 20.22 5.78
N GLN A 58 33.06 20.64 4.54
CA GLN A 58 33.76 19.84 3.54
C GLN A 58 35.27 19.86 3.87
N THR A 59 35.76 18.79 4.50
CA THR A 59 37.17 18.43 4.42
C THR A 59 37.31 17.37 3.33
N ARG A 60 38.02 17.70 2.27
CA ARG A 60 38.61 16.72 1.36
C ARG A 60 39.55 15.84 2.20
N GLY A 61 39.11 14.67 2.57
CA GLY A 61 39.94 13.60 3.13
C GLY A 61 40.43 12.73 1.99
N GLU A 62 41.75 12.67 1.85
CA GLU A 62 42.44 11.65 1.10
C GLU A 62 42.05 10.28 1.65
N GLY A 63 41.85 9.28 0.75
CA GLY A 63 41.48 7.92 1.12
C GLY A 63 42.47 7.31 2.13
N PRO A 64 41.99 6.49 3.06
CA PRO A 64 42.89 5.84 4.00
C PRO A 64 43.83 4.90 3.25
N ALA A 65 45.12 5.12 3.43
CA ALA A 65 46.19 4.20 3.03
C ALA A 65 45.96 2.86 3.72
N VAL A 66 46.07 1.79 2.95
CA VAL A 66 46.11 0.42 3.46
C VAL A 66 47.25 0.28 4.45
N PRO A 67 47.01 -0.13 5.71
CA PRO A 67 48.10 -0.38 6.63
C PRO A 67 48.92 -1.59 6.14
N PRO A 68 50.25 -1.59 6.37
CA PRO A 68 51.10 -2.69 5.94
C PRO A 68 50.73 -3.95 6.68
N VAL A 69 50.75 -5.06 5.94
CA VAL A 69 50.54 -6.43 6.42
C VAL A 69 51.62 -6.72 7.50
N GLU A 70 51.18 -6.71 8.78
CA GLU A 70 51.98 -7.33 9.84
C GLU A 70 51.95 -8.84 9.66
N SER A 71 53.16 -9.44 9.78
CA SER A 71 53.40 -10.86 9.57
C SER A 71 52.52 -11.72 10.47
N ALA A 72 51.91 -12.73 9.85
CA ALA A 72 51.14 -13.75 10.52
C ALA A 72 51.99 -14.51 11.54
N ALA A 73 51.73 -14.27 12.84
CA ALA A 73 52.08 -15.13 13.91
C ALA A 73 50.79 -15.45 14.70
N GLU A 74 50.46 -16.77 14.66
CA GLU A 74 49.51 -17.47 15.54
C GLU A 74 48.15 -16.80 15.81
N ALA A 75 47.28 -16.79 14.79
CA ALA A 75 45.85 -16.80 15.02
C ALA A 75 45.47 -18.20 15.54
N SER A 76 44.96 -18.31 16.76
CA SER A 76 44.51 -19.59 17.31
C SER A 76 43.52 -20.25 16.33
N ASP A 77 43.57 -21.59 16.22
CA ASP A 77 42.62 -22.37 15.36
C ASP A 77 41.18 -21.97 15.57
N ASP A 78 40.82 -21.52 16.74
CA ASP A 78 39.46 -21.09 17.13
C ASP A 78 38.99 -19.78 16.41
N ALA A 79 39.91 -18.81 16.23
CA ALA A 79 39.56 -17.57 15.49
C ALA A 79 39.39 -17.82 13.99
N GLY A 80 40.17 -18.74 13.43
CA GLY A 80 40.07 -19.15 12.04
C GLY A 80 38.79 -19.92 11.75
N ILE A 81 38.38 -20.82 12.64
CA ILE A 81 37.12 -21.55 12.59
C ILE A 81 35.93 -20.59 12.72
N THR A 82 36.01 -19.60 13.62
CA THR A 82 34.97 -18.57 13.75
C THR A 82 34.81 -17.75 12.46
N PHE A 83 35.92 -17.39 11.81
CA PHE A 83 35.87 -16.68 10.52
C PHE A 83 35.26 -17.56 9.43
N PHE A 84 35.61 -18.84 9.37
CA PHE A 84 34.98 -19.78 8.42
C PHE A 84 33.46 -19.84 8.63
N GLU A 85 33.00 -20.03 9.85
CA GLU A 85 31.57 -20.17 10.16
C GLU A 85 30.75 -18.91 9.85
N LYS A 86 31.31 -17.72 10.15
CA LYS A 86 30.59 -16.45 9.98
C LYS A 86 30.66 -15.89 8.55
N GLU A 87 31.77 -16.01 7.87
CA GLU A 87 32.03 -15.30 6.63
C GLU A 87 32.17 -16.21 5.42
N VAL A 88 32.74 -17.39 5.56
CA VAL A 88 33.08 -18.29 4.43
C VAL A 88 32.00 -19.32 4.20
N ARG A 89 31.57 -20.04 5.24
CA ARG A 89 30.51 -21.05 5.09
C ARG A 89 29.24 -20.50 4.48
N PRO A 90 28.69 -19.33 4.87
CA PRO A 90 27.52 -18.77 4.19
C PRO A 90 27.70 -18.55 2.70
N LEU A 91 28.88 -18.11 2.26
CA LEU A 91 29.19 -17.94 0.84
C LEU A 91 29.22 -19.28 0.08
N LEU A 92 29.87 -20.29 0.67
CA LEU A 92 29.92 -21.65 0.07
C LEU A 92 28.49 -22.23 -0.03
N VAL A 93 27.68 -22.08 1.01
CA VAL A 93 26.29 -22.53 1.03
C VAL A 93 25.48 -21.83 -0.06
N GLN A 94 25.62 -20.52 -0.18
CA GLN A 94 24.81 -19.71 -1.09
C GLN A 94 25.18 -19.93 -2.56
N HIS A 95 26.45 -20.15 -2.87
CA HIS A 95 26.94 -20.09 -4.25
C HIS A 95 27.55 -21.39 -4.78
N CYS A 96 27.90 -22.35 -3.90
CA CYS A 96 28.67 -23.54 -4.29
C CYS A 96 27.96 -24.85 -3.96
N TYR A 97 27.31 -25.00 -2.81
CA TYR A 97 26.78 -26.29 -2.33
C TYR A 97 25.64 -26.85 -3.17
N SER A 98 24.93 -26.01 -3.95
CA SER A 98 23.89 -26.49 -4.86
C SER A 98 24.41 -27.50 -5.91
N CYS A 99 25.75 -27.44 -6.24
CA CYS A 99 26.43 -28.32 -7.20
C CYS A 99 27.60 -29.05 -6.59
N HIS A 100 28.13 -28.64 -5.42
CA HIS A 100 29.37 -29.16 -4.84
C HIS A 100 29.21 -29.61 -3.38
N ALA A 101 28.11 -30.29 -3.05
CA ALA A 101 27.82 -30.86 -1.75
C ALA A 101 27.23 -32.26 -1.87
N GLU A 102 27.28 -33.06 -0.80
CA GLU A 102 26.76 -34.45 -0.79
C GLU A 102 25.26 -34.56 -1.17
N GLY A 103 24.49 -33.50 -0.97
CA GLY A 103 23.05 -33.43 -1.31
C GLY A 103 22.73 -32.90 -2.71
N ALA A 104 23.71 -32.58 -3.55
CA ALA A 104 23.48 -32.05 -4.89
C ALA A 104 22.91 -33.14 -5.84
N LYS A 105 21.96 -32.74 -6.72
CA LYS A 105 21.36 -33.68 -7.70
C LYS A 105 22.39 -34.29 -8.65
N GLU A 106 23.40 -33.52 -9.05
CA GLU A 106 24.57 -33.90 -9.79
C GLU A 106 25.77 -33.17 -9.19
N ILE A 107 26.84 -33.92 -8.90
CA ILE A 107 28.03 -33.31 -8.29
C ILE A 107 28.93 -32.79 -9.39
N GLY A 108 29.03 -31.47 -9.50
CA GLY A 108 29.85 -30.80 -10.50
C GLY A 108 31.35 -31.15 -10.37
N GLY A 109 31.96 -31.75 -11.41
CA GLY A 109 33.37 -32.03 -11.42
C GLY A 109 33.86 -33.01 -10.34
N GLU A 110 32.97 -33.83 -9.79
CA GLU A 110 33.26 -34.74 -8.68
C GLU A 110 33.91 -34.04 -7.45
N LEU A 111 33.58 -32.79 -7.24
CA LEU A 111 34.12 -31.95 -6.17
C LEU A 111 33.09 -31.77 -5.04
N TRP A 112 33.51 -32.08 -3.84
CA TRP A 112 32.75 -31.78 -2.58
C TRP A 112 33.40 -30.63 -1.85
N LEU A 113 32.69 -29.54 -1.67
CA LEU A 113 33.13 -28.35 -0.92
C LEU A 113 32.52 -28.27 0.51
N ASP A 114 31.61 -29.18 0.83
CA ASP A 114 30.93 -29.28 2.12
C ASP A 114 31.69 -30.14 3.15
N SER A 115 32.86 -30.64 2.83
CA SER A 115 33.72 -31.37 3.73
C SER A 115 35.19 -31.05 3.50
N ARG A 116 35.99 -31.05 4.60
CA ARG A 116 37.46 -30.85 4.50
C ARG A 116 38.14 -31.92 3.70
N GLU A 117 37.71 -33.16 3.82
CA GLU A 117 38.19 -34.28 3.00
C GLU A 117 37.84 -34.10 1.55
N GLY A 118 36.64 -33.62 1.22
CA GLY A 118 36.16 -33.41 -0.12
C GLY A 118 36.99 -32.39 -0.90
N TRP A 119 37.21 -31.20 -0.33
CA TRP A 119 37.99 -30.17 -1.00
C TRP A 119 39.48 -30.42 -0.99
N ALA A 120 40.01 -31.15 0.04
CA ALA A 120 41.41 -31.61 0.04
C ALA A 120 41.66 -32.70 -1.00
N ARG A 121 40.71 -33.62 -1.18
CA ARG A 121 40.76 -34.62 -2.27
C ARG A 121 40.66 -33.93 -3.62
N GLY A 122 39.83 -32.89 -3.72
CA GLY A 122 39.53 -32.17 -4.94
C GLY A 122 38.57 -32.89 -5.86
N GLY A 123 38.35 -32.34 -7.04
CA GLY A 123 37.56 -32.90 -8.12
C GLY A 123 38.43 -33.48 -9.29
N VAL A 124 37.81 -33.65 -10.44
CA VAL A 124 38.46 -34.16 -11.66
C VAL A 124 39.73 -33.39 -12.05
N THR A 125 39.79 -32.09 -11.68
CA THR A 125 40.94 -31.22 -12.05
C THR A 125 42.03 -31.15 -10.97
N GLY A 126 41.85 -31.78 -9.82
CA GLY A 126 42.77 -31.77 -8.70
C GLY A 126 42.28 -31.11 -7.43
N PRO A 127 43.13 -30.85 -6.43
CA PRO A 127 42.77 -30.26 -5.16
C PRO A 127 42.10 -28.88 -5.36
N ALA A 128 40.92 -28.69 -4.76
CA ALA A 128 40.20 -27.44 -4.88
C ALA A 128 40.81 -26.32 -4.04
N ILE A 129 41.39 -26.66 -2.90
CA ILE A 129 41.98 -25.72 -1.94
C ILE A 129 43.35 -26.25 -1.55
N VAL A 130 44.35 -25.39 -1.65
CA VAL A 130 45.69 -25.58 -1.13
C VAL A 130 45.87 -24.66 0.07
N PRO A 131 45.81 -25.18 1.30
CA PRO A 131 45.86 -24.33 2.49
C PRO A 131 47.12 -23.45 2.54
N GLY A 132 46.95 -22.17 2.68
CA GLY A 132 48.01 -21.16 2.71
C GLY A 132 48.47 -20.67 1.31
N ASP A 133 48.03 -21.30 0.22
CA ASP A 133 48.40 -20.89 -1.14
C ASP A 133 47.16 -20.52 -1.96
N VAL A 134 46.96 -19.20 -2.04
CA VAL A 134 45.77 -18.60 -2.70
C VAL A 134 45.78 -18.85 -4.22
N ASP A 135 46.96 -18.74 -4.84
CA ASP A 135 47.07 -18.82 -6.30
C ASP A 135 47.14 -20.29 -6.81
N ALA A 136 47.60 -21.22 -5.98
CA ALA A 136 47.55 -22.65 -6.27
C ALA A 136 46.12 -23.24 -6.08
N SER A 137 45.25 -22.56 -5.36
CA SER A 137 43.88 -23.02 -5.05
C SER A 137 42.95 -22.88 -6.26
N LEU A 138 42.45 -24.01 -6.81
CA LEU A 138 41.54 -24.02 -7.96
C LEU A 138 40.22 -23.28 -7.64
N LEU A 139 39.76 -23.34 -6.39
CA LEU A 139 38.58 -22.57 -5.94
C LEU A 139 38.77 -21.08 -6.20
N ILE A 140 39.90 -20.51 -5.79
CA ILE A 140 40.18 -19.08 -5.94
C ILE A 140 40.32 -18.70 -7.41
N ARG A 141 41.01 -19.50 -8.20
CA ARG A 141 41.11 -19.31 -9.68
C ARG A 141 39.72 -19.29 -10.32
N ALA A 142 38.85 -20.22 -9.93
CA ALA A 142 37.50 -20.33 -10.47
C ALA A 142 36.61 -19.11 -10.12
N VAL A 143 36.65 -18.63 -8.86
CA VAL A 143 35.83 -17.50 -8.44
C VAL A 143 36.34 -16.14 -8.89
N ARG A 144 37.62 -16.03 -9.27
CA ARG A 144 38.18 -14.83 -9.90
C ARG A 144 37.73 -14.61 -11.34
N HIS A 145 37.14 -15.62 -12.01
CA HIS A 145 36.68 -15.55 -13.41
C HIS A 145 37.78 -15.06 -14.41
N GLN A 146 39.06 -15.39 -14.16
CA GLN A 146 40.17 -14.97 -15.00
C GLN A 146 40.56 -16.01 -16.07
N ASP A 147 39.97 -17.20 -16.01
CA ASP A 147 40.18 -18.31 -16.91
C ASP A 147 38.83 -18.71 -17.52
N ASP A 148 38.68 -18.56 -18.83
CA ASP A 148 37.42 -18.87 -19.54
C ASP A 148 37.00 -20.35 -19.44
N ALA A 149 37.92 -21.24 -19.13
CA ALA A 149 37.65 -22.67 -18.96
C ALA A 149 37.29 -23.03 -17.49
N LEU A 150 37.46 -22.10 -16.54
CA LEU A 150 37.26 -22.35 -15.11
C LEU A 150 36.55 -21.13 -14.43
N GLN A 151 35.28 -21.00 -14.64
CA GLN A 151 34.46 -19.90 -14.08
C GLN A 151 33.37 -20.43 -13.15
N MET A 152 33.45 -20.07 -11.87
CA MET A 152 32.45 -20.42 -10.86
C MET A 152 32.09 -19.21 -10.00
N PRO A 153 30.79 -18.99 -9.65
CA PRO A 153 29.61 -19.68 -10.20
C PRO A 153 29.39 -19.39 -11.68
N PRO A 154 28.80 -20.34 -12.47
CA PRO A 154 28.77 -20.24 -13.95
C PRO A 154 27.80 -19.15 -14.47
N VAL A 155 26.87 -18.65 -13.64
CA VAL A 155 25.83 -17.72 -14.08
C VAL A 155 26.18 -16.26 -13.77
N LYS A 156 26.80 -15.98 -12.59
CA LYS A 156 27.19 -14.63 -12.19
C LYS A 156 28.44 -14.70 -11.32
N PRO A 157 29.49 -13.89 -11.60
CA PRO A 157 30.66 -13.81 -10.71
C PRO A 157 30.25 -13.33 -9.28
N LEU A 158 31.07 -13.76 -8.30
CA LEU A 158 30.95 -13.25 -6.95
C LEU A 158 31.32 -11.77 -6.88
N GLU A 159 30.78 -11.07 -5.90
CA GLU A 159 31.20 -9.70 -5.62
C GLU A 159 32.67 -9.67 -5.14
N PRO A 160 33.46 -8.67 -5.51
CA PRO A 160 34.88 -8.59 -5.15
C PRO A 160 35.15 -8.75 -3.65
N ALA A 161 34.25 -8.25 -2.79
CA ALA A 161 34.35 -8.39 -1.34
C ALA A 161 34.22 -9.85 -0.88
N ASP A 162 33.43 -10.67 -1.56
CA ASP A 162 33.22 -12.07 -1.21
C ASP A 162 34.38 -12.95 -1.72
N VAL A 163 34.93 -12.60 -2.90
CA VAL A 163 36.17 -13.20 -3.37
C VAL A 163 37.31 -12.96 -2.38
N ALA A 164 37.48 -11.74 -1.87
CA ALA A 164 38.47 -11.37 -0.88
C ALA A 164 38.34 -12.16 0.43
N LYS A 165 37.11 -12.50 0.87
CA LYS A 165 36.89 -13.36 2.05
C LYS A 165 37.38 -14.78 1.82
N LEU A 166 37.13 -15.35 0.63
CA LEU A 166 37.59 -16.68 0.25
C LEU A 166 39.13 -16.71 0.14
N GLU A 167 39.74 -15.71 -0.45
CA GLU A 167 41.19 -15.54 -0.53
C GLU A 167 41.82 -15.45 0.86
N ARG A 168 41.30 -14.64 1.72
CA ARG A 168 41.73 -14.51 3.11
C ARG A 168 41.66 -15.83 3.86
N TRP A 169 40.55 -16.56 3.71
CA TRP A 169 40.37 -17.85 4.35
C TRP A 169 41.44 -18.88 3.89
N VAL A 170 41.67 -18.96 2.59
CA VAL A 170 42.72 -19.83 2.05
C VAL A 170 44.09 -19.40 2.55
N ALA A 171 44.39 -18.10 2.55
CA ALA A 171 45.69 -17.55 3.00
C ALA A 171 46.03 -17.90 4.47
N ILE A 172 45.04 -17.96 5.35
CA ILE A 172 45.19 -18.30 6.76
C ILE A 172 45.23 -19.82 7.03
N GLY A 173 45.34 -20.64 5.93
CA GLY A 173 45.45 -22.10 6.05
C GLY A 173 44.12 -22.84 5.93
N ALA A 174 43.06 -22.18 5.45
CA ALA A 174 41.71 -22.74 5.27
C ALA A 174 41.19 -23.48 6.54
N PRO A 175 41.20 -22.86 7.70
CA PRO A 175 40.72 -23.47 8.95
C PRO A 175 39.24 -23.79 8.81
N ALA A 176 38.83 -24.99 9.21
CA ALA A 176 37.45 -25.46 9.22
C ALA A 176 37.30 -26.54 10.30
N PRO A 177 36.12 -26.74 10.90
CA PRO A 177 35.88 -27.83 11.84
C PRO A 177 36.23 -29.20 11.26
N GLU A 178 36.75 -30.13 12.08
CA GLU A 178 37.12 -31.49 11.69
C GLU A 178 36.00 -32.32 11.06
N LYS A 179 34.80 -32.13 11.55
CA LYS A 179 33.56 -32.49 10.86
C LYS A 179 32.85 -31.16 10.50
N ILE A 180 32.98 -30.82 9.24
CA ILE A 180 31.93 -30.04 8.65
C ILE A 180 30.74 -31.00 8.66
N VAL A 181 29.98 -31.03 9.74
CA VAL A 181 28.63 -31.58 9.68
C VAL A 181 28.00 -30.74 8.59
N ALA A 182 27.86 -31.33 7.38
CA ALA A 182 26.85 -30.87 6.48
C ALA A 182 25.58 -30.90 7.35
N THR A 183 25.33 -29.80 8.04
CA THR A 183 23.99 -29.55 8.52
C THR A 183 23.24 -29.64 7.21
N ARG A 184 22.59 -30.79 6.95
CA ARG A 184 21.53 -30.89 5.97
C ARG A 184 20.83 -29.57 6.17
N LEU A 185 20.98 -28.66 5.19
CA LEU A 185 20.34 -27.34 5.30
C LEU A 185 18.93 -27.72 5.64
N ALA A 186 18.54 -27.48 6.91
CA ALA A 186 17.24 -27.85 7.37
C ALA A 186 16.31 -27.25 6.33
N ASN A 187 15.53 -28.08 5.62
CA ASN A 187 14.67 -27.62 4.55
C ASN A 187 13.98 -26.34 5.08
N PRO A 188 14.27 -25.14 4.54
CA PRO A 188 13.72 -23.92 5.11
C PRO A 188 12.20 -23.99 5.20
N ALA A 189 11.59 -24.76 4.30
CA ALA A 189 10.16 -24.98 4.23
C ALA A 189 9.65 -26.10 5.18
N ASP A 190 10.54 -26.70 6.02
CA ASP A 190 10.10 -27.66 7.04
C ASP A 190 9.25 -26.97 8.10
N PRO A 191 7.92 -27.26 8.17
CA PRO A 191 7.02 -26.62 9.11
C PRO A 191 7.31 -27.01 10.57
N VAL A 192 7.90 -28.17 10.83
CA VAL A 192 8.24 -28.61 12.19
C VAL A 192 9.44 -27.85 12.71
N ALA A 193 10.51 -27.76 11.93
CA ALA A 193 11.68 -26.99 12.27
C ALA A 193 11.36 -25.47 12.33
N GLY A 194 10.41 -25.03 11.52
CA GLY A 194 9.95 -23.63 11.47
C GLY A 194 9.33 -23.13 12.76
N LYS A 195 8.68 -23.98 13.55
CA LYS A 195 8.02 -23.62 14.83
C LYS A 195 8.99 -22.99 15.85
N THR A 196 10.28 -23.15 15.67
CA THR A 196 11.29 -22.52 16.55
C THR A 196 11.50 -21.03 16.27
N HIS A 197 11.08 -20.52 15.10
CA HIS A 197 11.20 -19.12 14.77
C HIS A 197 10.31 -18.25 15.69
N TRP A 198 10.81 -17.10 16.11
CA TRP A 198 10.16 -16.24 17.11
C TRP A 198 8.71 -15.90 16.78
N ALA A 199 8.40 -15.63 15.51
CA ALA A 199 7.06 -15.23 15.07
C ALA A 199 6.02 -16.35 15.19
N PHE A 200 6.43 -17.62 15.06
CA PHE A 200 5.55 -18.78 15.09
C PHE A 200 5.42 -19.45 16.47
N ARG A 201 6.17 -18.93 17.44
CA ARG A 201 6.03 -19.40 18.83
C ARG A 201 4.75 -18.84 19.47
N PRO A 202 4.11 -19.59 20.36
CA PRO A 202 3.01 -19.08 21.18
C PRO A 202 3.43 -17.81 21.94
N LEU A 203 2.44 -16.97 22.27
CA LEU A 203 2.66 -15.80 23.12
C LEU A 203 3.13 -16.26 24.52
N MET A 204 4.27 -15.77 24.92
CA MET A 204 4.79 -16.10 26.26
C MET A 204 4.19 -15.17 27.33
N PRO A 205 3.98 -15.67 28.56
CA PRO A 205 3.69 -14.77 29.67
C PRO A 205 4.81 -13.77 29.84
N VAL A 206 4.48 -12.48 29.77
CA VAL A 206 5.46 -11.41 29.91
C VAL A 206 5.22 -10.69 31.22
N THR A 207 6.28 -10.58 32.04
CA THR A 207 6.25 -9.80 33.29
C THR A 207 6.84 -8.41 33.01
N THR A 208 6.20 -7.37 33.50
CA THR A 208 6.72 -6.00 33.42
C THR A 208 8.11 -5.93 34.07
N PRO A 209 9.15 -5.47 33.35
CA PRO A 209 10.51 -5.45 33.90
C PRO A 209 10.63 -4.46 35.06
N VAL A 210 11.56 -4.78 35.98
CA VAL A 210 11.97 -3.86 37.04
C VAL A 210 13.03 -2.91 36.46
N VAL A 211 12.84 -1.62 36.65
CA VAL A 211 13.71 -0.56 36.15
C VAL A 211 14.38 0.19 37.32
N THR A 212 15.51 0.83 37.03
CA THR A 212 16.28 1.60 38.03
C THR A 212 15.58 2.91 38.37
N ASP A 213 15.11 3.64 37.36
CA ASP A 213 14.30 4.85 37.54
C ASP A 213 12.81 4.49 37.65
N THR A 214 12.35 4.23 38.85
CA THR A 214 10.98 3.84 39.15
C THR A 214 9.94 4.99 39.02
N LEU A 215 10.42 6.23 38.86
CA LEU A 215 9.55 7.42 38.75
C LEU A 215 9.24 7.79 37.28
N TRP A 216 10.04 7.31 36.33
CA TRP A 216 9.86 7.66 34.94
C TRP A 216 8.68 6.91 34.28
N PRO A 217 8.49 5.59 34.45
CA PRO A 217 7.41 4.86 33.80
C PRO A 217 6.04 5.26 34.39
N THR A 218 5.07 5.50 33.51
CA THR A 218 3.66 5.70 33.87
C THR A 218 2.80 4.49 33.49
N SER A 219 3.37 3.55 32.71
CA SER A 219 2.71 2.36 32.21
C SER A 219 3.69 1.18 32.06
N ALA A 220 3.17 -0.01 31.82
CA ALA A 220 4.00 -1.18 31.49
C ALA A 220 4.82 -0.96 30.21
N ILE A 221 4.24 -0.28 29.21
CA ILE A 221 4.94 0.09 27.97
C ILE A 221 6.23 0.85 28.28
N ASP A 222 6.13 1.84 29.16
CA ASP A 222 7.26 2.68 29.54
C ASP A 222 8.35 1.87 30.27
N ALA A 223 7.95 0.91 31.10
CA ALA A 223 8.90 0.06 31.80
C ALA A 223 9.69 -0.83 30.81
N PHE A 224 9.06 -1.39 29.77
CA PHE A 224 9.76 -2.16 28.74
C PHE A 224 10.77 -1.29 27.95
N VAL A 225 10.35 -0.10 27.55
CA VAL A 225 11.23 0.82 26.81
C VAL A 225 12.37 1.29 27.69
N LEU A 226 12.10 1.68 28.94
CA LEU A 226 13.13 2.15 29.88
C LEU A 226 14.13 1.04 30.22
N ALA A 227 13.67 -0.18 30.49
CA ALA A 227 14.55 -1.31 30.79
C ALA A 227 15.55 -1.56 29.65
N ARG A 228 15.08 -1.42 28.39
CA ARG A 228 15.93 -1.57 27.22
C ARG A 228 16.93 -0.41 27.10
N LEU A 229 16.51 0.82 27.37
CA LEU A 229 17.39 1.99 27.39
C LEU A 229 18.44 1.88 28.50
N GLU A 230 18.05 1.49 29.72
CA GLU A 230 18.98 1.30 30.86
C GLU A 230 20.02 0.22 30.57
N SER A 231 19.64 -0.88 29.88
CA SER A 231 20.58 -1.95 29.51
C SER A 231 21.68 -1.47 28.55
N GLU A 232 21.43 -0.41 27.80
CA GLU A 232 22.37 0.22 26.86
C GLU A 232 22.98 1.52 27.43
N GLY A 233 22.70 1.85 28.70
CA GLY A 233 23.20 3.06 29.33
C GLY A 233 22.60 4.36 28.81
N LEU A 234 21.47 4.31 28.13
CA LEU A 234 20.77 5.46 27.56
C LEU A 234 19.68 5.99 28.50
N ARG A 235 19.29 7.24 28.29
CA ARG A 235 18.19 7.88 28.99
C ARG A 235 17.18 8.43 28.01
N PRO A 236 15.86 8.37 28.32
CA PRO A 236 14.84 8.97 27.48
C PRO A 236 14.99 10.50 27.42
N ALA A 237 14.58 11.10 26.31
CA ALA A 237 14.45 12.55 26.17
C ALA A 237 13.38 13.11 27.13
N GLY A 238 13.32 14.43 27.25
CA GLY A 238 12.26 15.09 27.98
C GLY A 238 10.88 14.95 27.32
N ASP A 239 9.83 15.29 28.07
CA ASP A 239 8.46 15.27 27.52
C ASP A 239 8.28 16.39 26.47
N ALA A 240 7.46 16.14 25.46
CA ALA A 240 7.13 17.13 24.44
C ALA A 240 6.34 18.33 25.01
N PRO A 241 6.54 19.54 24.48
CA PRO A 241 5.69 20.68 24.82
C PRO A 241 4.20 20.38 24.55
N ARG A 242 3.30 20.88 25.40
CA ARG A 242 1.85 20.57 25.31
C ARG A 242 1.27 20.84 23.91
N GLY A 243 1.61 21.96 23.25
CA GLY A 243 1.13 22.27 21.91
C GLY A 243 1.62 21.28 20.83
N VAL A 244 2.88 20.85 20.91
CA VAL A 244 3.47 19.81 20.05
C VAL A 244 2.73 18.49 20.27
N LEU A 245 2.52 18.11 21.52
CA LEU A 245 1.81 16.88 21.87
C LEU A 245 0.36 16.88 21.38
N ALA A 246 -0.35 18.01 21.54
CA ALA A 246 -1.72 18.16 21.03
C ALA A 246 -1.79 17.98 19.52
N ARG A 247 -0.86 18.64 18.77
CA ARG A 247 -0.76 18.47 17.31
C ARG A 247 -0.45 17.03 16.93
N ARG A 248 0.55 16.40 17.55
CA ARG A 248 0.95 15.02 17.31
C ARG A 248 -0.23 14.07 17.47
N VAL A 249 -0.86 14.07 18.64
CA VAL A 249 -1.94 13.12 18.95
C VAL A 249 -3.17 13.36 18.07
N SER A 250 -3.53 14.61 17.76
CA SER A 250 -4.65 14.94 16.86
C SER A 250 -4.39 14.37 15.45
N ILE A 251 -3.20 14.60 14.86
CA ILE A 251 -2.84 14.09 13.55
C ILE A 251 -2.81 12.55 13.55
N GLN A 252 -2.25 11.92 14.59
CA GLN A 252 -2.15 10.45 14.65
C GLN A 252 -3.53 9.80 14.79
N LEU A 253 -4.44 10.40 15.56
CA LEU A 253 -5.75 9.80 15.82
C LEU A 253 -6.81 10.19 14.78
N THR A 254 -6.72 11.38 14.18
CA THR A 254 -7.77 11.89 13.30
C THR A 254 -7.29 12.28 11.89
N GLY A 255 -5.99 12.34 11.66
CA GLY A 255 -5.40 12.84 10.42
C GLY A 255 -5.49 14.35 10.23
N LEU A 256 -5.91 15.10 11.26
CA LEU A 256 -6.10 16.55 11.25
C LEU A 256 -5.34 17.22 12.39
N PRO A 257 -4.80 18.43 12.20
CA PRO A 257 -4.33 19.22 13.31
C PRO A 257 -5.53 19.65 14.19
N PRO A 258 -5.30 19.95 15.49
CA PRO A 258 -6.36 20.50 16.32
C PRO A 258 -6.80 21.87 15.80
N THR A 259 -8.09 22.18 15.91
CA THR A 259 -8.58 23.52 15.67
C THR A 259 -8.00 24.52 16.72
N PRO A 260 -7.95 25.82 16.42
CA PRO A 260 -7.45 26.80 17.41
C PRO A 260 -8.21 26.76 18.74
N ASP A 261 -9.52 26.47 18.72
CA ASP A 261 -10.34 26.38 19.93
C ASP A 261 -10.05 25.12 20.73
N GLU A 262 -9.89 23.96 20.05
CA GLU A 262 -9.48 22.71 20.70
C GLU A 262 -8.08 22.81 21.32
N LEU A 263 -7.15 23.44 20.59
CA LEU A 263 -5.80 23.69 21.10
C LEU A 263 -5.84 24.58 22.34
N ARG A 264 -6.60 25.68 22.30
CA ARG A 264 -6.74 26.60 23.43
C ARG A 264 -7.37 25.90 24.64
N ALA A 265 -8.47 25.20 24.43
CA ALA A 265 -9.15 24.45 25.48
C ALA A 265 -8.20 23.45 26.17
N PHE A 266 -7.32 22.78 25.42
CA PHE A 266 -6.35 21.88 26.00
C PHE A 266 -5.21 22.61 26.73
N LEU A 267 -4.71 23.73 26.17
CA LEU A 267 -3.60 24.47 26.76
C LEU A 267 -4.00 25.17 28.06
N ASP A 268 -5.26 25.63 28.16
CA ASP A 268 -5.84 26.33 29.33
C ASP A 268 -6.37 25.35 30.39
N ASP A 269 -6.46 24.05 30.11
CA ASP A 269 -6.87 23.04 31.08
C ASP A 269 -5.68 22.60 31.96
N ASP A 270 -5.68 23.05 33.22
CA ASP A 270 -4.67 22.70 34.23
C ASP A 270 -4.94 21.35 34.94
N SER A 271 -6.00 20.64 34.56
CA SER A 271 -6.30 19.33 35.11
C SER A 271 -5.17 18.34 34.85
N PRO A 272 -4.81 17.48 35.83
CA PRO A 272 -3.87 16.39 35.59
C PRO A 272 -4.37 15.38 34.53
N LEU A 273 -5.66 15.36 34.23
CA LEU A 273 -6.32 14.51 33.22
C LEU A 273 -6.52 15.22 31.88
N ALA A 274 -6.06 16.46 31.71
CA ALA A 274 -6.28 17.24 30.48
C ALA A 274 -5.86 16.49 29.21
N TYR A 275 -4.72 15.81 29.24
CA TYR A 275 -4.25 15.02 28.11
C TYR A 275 -5.10 13.77 27.87
N GLU A 276 -5.53 13.08 28.90
CA GLU A 276 -6.43 11.93 28.81
C GLU A 276 -7.79 12.34 28.22
N HIS A 277 -8.37 13.46 28.67
CA HIS A 277 -9.60 14.01 28.12
C HIS A 277 -9.47 14.36 26.62
N LEU A 278 -8.31 14.91 26.22
CA LEU A 278 -8.01 15.17 24.80
C LEU A 278 -7.99 13.87 24.00
N VAL A 279 -7.29 12.86 24.46
CA VAL A 279 -7.17 11.54 23.81
C VAL A 279 -8.56 10.90 23.66
N ASP A 280 -9.36 10.86 24.73
CA ASP A 280 -10.68 10.24 24.73
C ASP A 280 -11.62 10.91 23.74
N ARG A 281 -11.59 12.25 23.67
CA ARG A 281 -12.37 13.03 22.68
C ARG A 281 -11.95 12.70 21.24
N LEU A 282 -10.66 12.61 20.97
CA LEU A 282 -10.15 12.29 19.63
C LEU A 282 -10.52 10.87 19.20
N ILE A 283 -10.42 9.88 20.11
CA ILE A 283 -10.79 8.48 19.85
C ILE A 283 -12.31 8.35 19.62
N ALA A 284 -13.13 9.15 20.31
CA ALA A 284 -14.57 9.18 20.13
C ALA A 284 -15.01 9.90 18.84
N SER A 285 -14.11 10.66 18.20
CA SER A 285 -14.42 11.39 16.98
C SER A 285 -14.64 10.45 15.78
N PRO A 286 -15.63 10.72 14.90
CA PRO A 286 -15.77 10.02 13.62
C PRO A 286 -14.50 10.08 12.76
N ARG A 287 -13.68 11.11 12.95
CA ARG A 287 -12.40 11.28 12.23
C ARG A 287 -11.39 10.17 12.56
N PHE A 288 -11.54 9.51 13.72
CA PHE A 288 -10.75 8.33 14.06
C PHE A 288 -10.98 7.20 13.04
N GLY A 289 -12.24 6.89 12.74
CA GLY A 289 -12.59 5.86 11.75
C GLY A 289 -12.02 6.18 10.36
N GLU A 290 -12.07 7.44 9.92
CA GLU A 290 -11.49 7.87 8.63
C GLU A 290 -9.97 7.70 8.59
N ARG A 291 -9.27 8.10 9.65
CA ARG A 291 -7.82 8.01 9.75
C ARG A 291 -7.36 6.55 9.82
N TRP A 292 -7.89 5.80 10.75
CA TRP A 292 -7.48 4.40 10.99
C TRP A 292 -8.04 3.45 9.93
N GLY A 293 -9.20 3.78 9.35
CA GLY A 293 -9.70 3.12 8.15
C GLY A 293 -8.75 3.23 6.98
N ARG A 294 -8.11 4.41 6.75
CA ARG A 294 -7.12 4.56 5.68
C ARG A 294 -5.92 3.61 5.86
N HIS A 295 -5.46 3.41 7.09
CA HIS A 295 -4.37 2.46 7.35
C HIS A 295 -4.75 1.02 6.98
N TRP A 296 -5.99 0.60 7.23
CA TRP A 296 -6.47 -0.70 6.78
C TRP A 296 -6.64 -0.77 5.26
N LEU A 297 -7.12 0.30 4.63
CA LEU A 297 -7.33 0.35 3.18
C LEU A 297 -6.02 0.21 2.38
N ASP A 298 -4.86 0.56 2.95
CA ASP A 298 -3.55 0.28 2.36
C ASP A 298 -3.23 -1.23 2.34
N LEU A 299 -3.59 -1.93 3.40
CA LEU A 299 -3.44 -3.39 3.48
C LEU A 299 -4.46 -4.11 2.59
N ALA A 300 -5.66 -3.57 2.51
CA ALA A 300 -6.71 -4.07 1.63
C ALA A 300 -6.47 -3.71 0.15
N ARG A 301 -5.35 -3.05 -0.20
CA ARG A 301 -5.04 -2.56 -1.57
C ARG A 301 -6.25 -1.91 -2.24
N TYR A 302 -6.97 -1.10 -1.44
CA TYR A 302 -8.17 -0.40 -1.90
C TYR A 302 -7.89 0.47 -3.12
N ALA A 303 -8.72 0.32 -4.14
CA ALA A 303 -8.78 1.24 -5.26
C ALA A 303 -10.17 1.24 -5.90
N ASP A 304 -10.46 2.32 -6.64
CA ASP A 304 -11.68 2.51 -7.42
C ASP A 304 -11.54 1.99 -8.86
N SER A 305 -10.55 1.10 -9.12
CA SER A 305 -10.34 0.45 -10.42
C SER A 305 -9.58 -0.88 -10.28
N ASN A 306 -9.69 -1.78 -11.32
CA ASN A 306 -8.97 -3.06 -11.33
C ASN A 306 -7.45 -2.91 -11.62
N GLY A 307 -7.03 -1.80 -12.21
CA GLY A 307 -5.64 -1.63 -12.67
C GLY A 307 -5.33 -2.40 -13.95
N LEU A 308 -4.04 -2.71 -14.13
CA LEU A 308 -3.51 -3.42 -15.29
C LEU A 308 -3.80 -2.69 -16.61
N ASP A 309 -3.86 -3.39 -17.74
CA ASP A 309 -4.02 -2.78 -19.06
C ASP A 309 -5.44 -2.23 -19.29
N GLU A 310 -6.45 -2.85 -18.69
CA GLU A 310 -7.85 -2.45 -18.87
C GLU A 310 -8.25 -1.25 -18.01
N ASN A 311 -7.78 -1.23 -16.78
CA ASN A 311 -8.06 -0.24 -15.76
C ASN A 311 -9.54 0.17 -15.65
N PHE A 312 -10.46 -0.81 -15.55
CA PHE A 312 -11.90 -0.58 -15.37
C PHE A 312 -12.20 0.00 -13.99
N LEU A 313 -13.17 0.90 -13.93
CA LEU A 313 -13.59 1.53 -12.69
C LEU A 313 -14.43 0.59 -11.82
N PHE A 314 -14.11 0.55 -10.54
CA PHE A 314 -14.87 -0.12 -9.48
C PHE A 314 -15.81 0.88 -8.80
N ARG A 315 -16.91 1.21 -9.44
CA ARG A 315 -17.83 2.26 -9.00
C ARG A 315 -18.46 2.03 -7.64
N GLU A 316 -18.59 0.79 -7.22
CA GLU A 316 -19.18 0.39 -5.94
C GLU A 316 -18.11 0.10 -4.85
N ALA A 317 -16.83 0.30 -5.14
CA ALA A 317 -15.73 0.10 -4.19
C ALA A 317 -15.87 0.97 -2.93
N TRP A 318 -16.42 2.18 -3.08
CA TRP A 318 -16.67 3.11 -1.98
C TRP A 318 -17.48 2.51 -0.83
N ARG A 319 -18.36 1.53 -1.10
CA ARG A 319 -19.14 0.85 -0.07
C ARG A 319 -18.25 0.12 0.91
N TYR A 320 -17.25 -0.60 0.40
CA TYR A 320 -16.26 -1.26 1.25
C TYR A 320 -15.41 -0.23 2.02
N ARG A 321 -14.93 0.84 1.38
CA ARG A 321 -14.21 1.91 2.07
C ARG A 321 -15.03 2.49 3.24
N ASN A 322 -16.28 2.83 2.98
CA ASN A 322 -17.15 3.42 3.99
C ASN A 322 -17.49 2.41 5.10
N TRP A 323 -17.63 1.13 4.74
CA TRP A 323 -17.79 0.05 5.71
C TRP A 323 -16.56 -0.06 6.64
N VAL A 324 -15.35 -0.05 6.10
CA VAL A 324 -14.10 -0.09 6.89
C VAL A 324 -14.03 1.09 7.85
N ILE A 325 -14.32 2.31 7.35
CA ILE A 325 -14.33 3.54 8.16
C ILE A 325 -15.32 3.43 9.33
N ALA A 326 -16.53 2.95 9.04
CA ALA A 326 -17.57 2.78 10.07
C ALA A 326 -17.18 1.69 11.07
N ALA A 327 -16.74 0.51 10.63
CA ALA A 327 -16.38 -0.61 11.50
C ALA A 327 -15.23 -0.25 12.47
N ILE A 328 -14.20 0.45 11.99
CA ILE A 328 -13.10 0.94 12.84
C ILE A 328 -13.58 2.09 13.73
N GLY A 329 -14.43 2.97 13.20
CA GLY A 329 -15.06 4.05 13.99
C GLY A 329 -15.93 3.53 15.14
N ASP A 330 -16.63 2.44 14.94
CA ASP A 330 -17.45 1.73 15.93
C ASP A 330 -16.63 0.82 16.86
N ASP A 331 -15.31 0.71 16.66
CA ASP A 331 -14.41 -0.20 17.39
C ASP A 331 -14.85 -1.67 17.29
N THR A 332 -15.30 -2.08 16.10
CA THR A 332 -15.61 -3.49 15.84
C THR A 332 -14.40 -4.34 16.22
N PRO A 333 -14.55 -5.37 17.09
CA PRO A 333 -13.45 -6.26 17.44
C PRO A 333 -12.72 -6.78 16.21
N PHE A 334 -11.39 -6.76 16.22
CA PHE A 334 -10.62 -7.05 15.00
C PHE A 334 -10.79 -8.50 14.52
N ASP A 335 -11.04 -9.44 15.39
CA ASP A 335 -11.40 -10.81 15.06
C ASP A 335 -12.73 -10.87 14.26
N GLU A 336 -13.75 -10.19 14.73
CA GLU A 336 -15.04 -10.03 14.03
C GLU A 336 -14.84 -9.27 12.70
N PHE A 337 -14.06 -8.18 12.72
CA PHE A 337 -13.74 -7.38 11.54
C PHE A 337 -13.08 -8.21 10.43
N LEU A 338 -12.14 -9.10 10.77
CA LEU A 338 -11.54 -10.04 9.81
C LEU A 338 -12.53 -11.12 9.36
N ARG A 339 -13.26 -11.70 10.29
CA ARG A 339 -14.23 -12.76 10.01
C ARG A 339 -15.26 -12.32 8.98
N VAL A 340 -15.80 -11.12 9.14
CA VAL A 340 -16.81 -10.58 8.23
C VAL A 340 -16.20 -10.26 6.85
N GLN A 341 -14.94 -9.85 6.78
CA GLN A 341 -14.26 -9.60 5.50
C GLN A 341 -13.93 -10.87 4.72
N LEU A 342 -13.68 -11.96 5.40
CA LEU A 342 -13.35 -13.25 4.77
C LEU A 342 -14.60 -14.09 4.45
N ALA A 343 -15.63 -14.03 5.29
CA ALA A 343 -16.77 -14.96 5.21
C ALA A 343 -18.13 -14.27 5.44
N GLY A 344 -18.24 -12.95 5.35
CA GLY A 344 -19.45 -12.20 5.71
C GLY A 344 -20.70 -12.61 4.95
N ASP A 345 -20.58 -13.02 3.68
CA ASP A 345 -21.68 -13.56 2.87
C ASP A 345 -22.22 -14.91 3.37
N LEU A 346 -21.42 -15.65 4.17
CA LEU A 346 -21.74 -16.98 4.71
C LEU A 346 -22.24 -16.93 6.15
N LEU A 347 -22.14 -15.76 6.81
CA LEU A 347 -22.53 -15.62 8.22
C LEU A 347 -24.06 -15.48 8.38
N PRO A 348 -24.62 -15.96 9.50
CA PRO A 348 -26.03 -15.75 9.79
C PRO A 348 -26.34 -14.27 9.99
N HIS A 349 -27.54 -13.85 9.64
CA HIS A 349 -28.01 -12.47 9.80
C HIS A 349 -29.47 -12.45 10.27
N ASP A 350 -29.82 -11.41 11.01
CA ASP A 350 -31.16 -11.17 11.57
C ASP A 350 -31.97 -10.15 10.77
N SER A 351 -31.29 -9.40 9.91
CA SER A 351 -31.90 -8.36 9.11
C SER A 351 -31.21 -8.20 7.76
N ILE A 352 -31.89 -7.59 6.79
CA ILE A 352 -31.32 -7.25 5.49
C ILE A 352 -30.14 -6.28 5.67
N ALA A 353 -30.26 -5.32 6.58
CA ALA A 353 -29.18 -4.37 6.83
C ALA A 353 -27.92 -5.07 7.37
N THR A 354 -28.06 -6.03 8.28
CA THR A 354 -26.93 -6.84 8.77
C THR A 354 -26.33 -7.67 7.64
N ARG A 355 -27.18 -8.36 6.85
CA ARG A 355 -26.76 -9.12 5.68
C ARG A 355 -25.93 -8.26 4.72
N ASP A 356 -26.43 -7.09 4.38
CA ASP A 356 -25.77 -6.21 3.41
C ASP A 356 -24.46 -5.66 3.95
N ARG A 357 -24.39 -5.29 5.24
CA ARG A 357 -23.14 -4.89 5.91
C ARG A 357 -22.10 -6.02 5.87
N GLN A 358 -22.50 -7.26 6.18
CA GLN A 358 -21.63 -8.43 6.15
C GLN A 358 -21.13 -8.71 4.71
N ARG A 359 -22.01 -8.64 3.73
CA ARG A 359 -21.67 -8.84 2.30
C ARG A 359 -20.70 -7.79 1.78
N ILE A 360 -20.94 -6.50 2.07
CA ILE A 360 -20.06 -5.38 1.66
C ILE A 360 -18.64 -5.58 2.20
N ALA A 361 -18.49 -6.12 3.40
CA ALA A 361 -17.19 -6.40 4.01
C ALA A 361 -16.33 -7.34 3.16
N THR A 362 -16.92 -8.30 2.45
CA THR A 362 -16.19 -9.25 1.59
C THR A 362 -15.55 -8.56 0.37
N GLY A 363 -15.78 -7.25 0.19
CA GLY A 363 -15.03 -6.39 -0.72
C GLY A 363 -13.52 -6.50 -0.55
N PHE A 364 -13.02 -6.85 0.63
CA PHE A 364 -11.62 -7.18 0.89
C PHE A 364 -11.05 -8.21 -0.10
N LEU A 365 -11.82 -9.23 -0.44
CA LEU A 365 -11.44 -10.28 -1.37
C LEU A 365 -11.62 -9.87 -2.85
N THR A 366 -12.45 -8.85 -3.12
CA THR A 366 -12.86 -8.51 -4.49
C THR A 366 -12.09 -7.34 -5.09
N LEU A 367 -11.53 -6.44 -4.26
CA LEU A 367 -10.98 -5.15 -4.72
C LEU A 367 -9.53 -5.21 -5.22
N GLY A 368 -8.84 -6.34 -5.12
CA GLY A 368 -7.47 -6.49 -5.60
C GLY A 368 -7.33 -6.29 -7.12
N PRO A 369 -6.11 -5.99 -7.59
CA PRO A 369 -5.83 -5.92 -9.01
C PRO A 369 -6.06 -7.28 -9.67
N LYS A 370 -6.71 -7.29 -10.83
CA LYS A 370 -6.98 -8.54 -11.57
C LYS A 370 -7.20 -8.29 -13.05
N VAL A 371 -6.78 -9.25 -13.89
CA VAL A 371 -7.10 -9.24 -15.32
C VAL A 371 -8.55 -9.65 -15.50
N LEU A 372 -9.35 -8.81 -16.11
CA LEU A 372 -10.76 -9.07 -16.38
C LEU A 372 -11.02 -9.54 -17.83
N LEU A 373 -10.11 -9.27 -18.75
CA LEU A 373 -10.20 -9.68 -20.18
C LEU A 373 -9.37 -10.94 -20.51
N GLY A 374 -8.98 -11.72 -19.51
CA GLY A 374 -8.15 -12.92 -19.69
C GLY A 374 -8.80 -13.98 -20.60
N ASN A 375 -7.98 -14.67 -21.42
CA ASN A 375 -8.45 -15.71 -22.36
C ASN A 375 -8.58 -17.11 -21.73
N ASN A 376 -8.07 -17.29 -20.50
CA ASN A 376 -8.08 -18.58 -19.80
C ASN A 376 -8.69 -18.45 -18.40
N PRO A 377 -9.96 -18.87 -18.21
CA PRO A 377 -10.64 -18.77 -16.92
C PRO A 377 -9.95 -19.49 -15.76
N ASN A 378 -9.31 -20.62 -16.03
CA ASN A 378 -8.61 -21.39 -14.98
C ASN A 378 -7.34 -20.68 -14.51
N ASN A 379 -6.58 -20.07 -15.44
CA ASN A 379 -5.42 -19.28 -15.08
C ASN A 379 -5.84 -18.04 -14.30
N GLN A 380 -6.88 -17.33 -14.78
CA GLN A 380 -7.42 -16.14 -14.12
C GLN A 380 -7.88 -16.44 -12.68
N ARG A 381 -8.58 -17.55 -12.47
CA ARG A 381 -9.01 -18.00 -11.13
C ARG A 381 -7.80 -18.20 -10.20
N MET A 382 -6.74 -18.84 -10.70
CA MET A 382 -5.53 -19.06 -9.91
C MET A 382 -4.74 -17.77 -9.64
N GLU A 383 -4.73 -16.82 -10.56
CA GLU A 383 -4.12 -15.50 -10.35
C GLU A 383 -4.89 -14.69 -9.29
N ILE A 384 -6.21 -14.75 -9.29
CA ILE A 384 -7.04 -14.13 -8.26
C ILE A 384 -6.79 -14.78 -6.89
N ALA A 385 -6.74 -16.12 -6.83
CA ALA A 385 -6.45 -16.84 -5.59
C ALA A 385 -5.03 -16.51 -5.06
N ASP A 386 -4.04 -16.40 -5.95
CA ASP A 386 -2.68 -16.02 -5.60
C ASP A 386 -2.62 -14.62 -4.98
N GLU A 387 -3.31 -13.66 -5.57
CA GLU A 387 -3.45 -12.29 -5.07
C GLU A 387 -4.12 -12.26 -3.69
N GLN A 388 -5.17 -13.04 -3.49
CA GLN A 388 -5.88 -13.15 -2.21
C GLN A 388 -5.02 -13.80 -1.13
N ILE A 389 -4.25 -14.85 -1.47
CA ILE A 389 -3.31 -15.52 -0.56
C ILE A 389 -2.20 -14.54 -0.13
N ASP A 390 -1.58 -13.83 -1.06
CA ASP A 390 -0.54 -12.85 -0.74
C ASP A 390 -1.09 -11.73 0.13
N THR A 391 -2.30 -11.25 -0.17
CA THR A 391 -2.96 -10.21 0.63
C THR A 391 -3.27 -10.66 2.05
N VAL A 392 -3.91 -11.81 2.24
CA VAL A 392 -4.20 -12.34 3.58
C VAL A 392 -2.91 -12.66 4.32
N GLY A 393 -1.94 -13.27 3.66
CA GLY A 393 -0.62 -13.56 4.21
C GLY A 393 0.05 -12.32 4.77
N ARG A 394 0.17 -11.27 3.97
CA ARG A 394 0.81 -10.00 4.38
C ARG A 394 -0.05 -9.22 5.38
N ALA A 395 -1.33 -9.04 5.08
CA ALA A 395 -2.20 -8.18 5.89
C ALA A 395 -2.45 -8.74 7.28
N VAL A 396 -2.58 -10.07 7.43
CA VAL A 396 -2.96 -10.70 8.70
C VAL A 396 -1.78 -11.37 9.39
N LEU A 397 -0.98 -12.14 8.65
CA LEU A 397 0.10 -12.95 9.23
C LEU A 397 1.49 -12.30 9.11
N GLY A 398 1.63 -11.19 8.37
CA GLY A 398 2.94 -10.61 8.07
C GLY A 398 3.86 -11.59 7.32
N GLN A 399 3.30 -12.39 6.41
CA GLN A 399 4.03 -13.42 5.66
C GLN A 399 3.83 -13.26 4.16
N SER A 400 4.89 -13.43 3.37
CA SER A 400 4.77 -13.55 1.93
C SER A 400 4.70 -15.03 1.54
N LEU A 401 3.58 -15.44 0.93
CA LEU A 401 3.32 -16.85 0.62
C LEU A 401 3.52 -17.17 -0.87
N GLY A 402 3.58 -16.17 -1.74
CA GLY A 402 3.61 -16.33 -3.19
C GLY A 402 4.76 -17.19 -3.74
N CYS A 403 5.93 -17.24 -3.07
CA CYS A 403 7.03 -18.11 -3.48
C CYS A 403 6.65 -19.60 -3.44
N ALA A 404 5.77 -19.98 -2.51
CA ALA A 404 5.35 -21.37 -2.33
C ALA A 404 4.43 -21.90 -3.46
N ARG A 405 3.97 -21.02 -4.36
CA ARG A 405 3.20 -21.39 -5.57
C ARG A 405 3.96 -22.33 -6.51
N CYS A 406 5.26 -22.09 -6.69
CA CYS A 406 6.05 -22.80 -7.70
C CYS A 406 6.94 -23.90 -7.13
N HIS A 407 7.43 -23.73 -5.91
CA HIS A 407 8.33 -24.61 -5.17
C HIS A 407 8.20 -24.33 -3.67
N ASP A 408 8.68 -25.20 -2.83
CA ASP A 408 8.74 -24.96 -1.40
C ASP A 408 9.38 -23.58 -1.10
N HIS A 409 8.83 -22.84 -0.15
CA HIS A 409 9.29 -21.48 0.12
C HIS A 409 10.79 -21.46 0.44
N LYS A 410 11.53 -20.57 -0.23
CA LYS A 410 13.00 -20.57 -0.19
C LYS A 410 13.57 -20.31 1.21
N PHE A 411 12.87 -19.55 2.05
CA PHE A 411 13.39 -19.07 3.33
C PHE A 411 12.51 -19.47 4.51
N ASP A 412 11.21 -19.51 4.33
CA ASP A 412 10.21 -19.65 5.38
C ASP A 412 9.54 -21.03 5.36
N PRO A 413 8.98 -21.49 6.47
CA PRO A 413 8.51 -22.88 6.64
C PRO A 413 7.16 -23.12 5.97
N PHE A 414 7.03 -22.79 4.70
CA PHE A 414 5.83 -22.94 3.89
C PHE A 414 6.08 -23.91 2.72
N PRO A 415 5.75 -25.20 2.85
CA PRO A 415 5.76 -26.14 1.73
C PRO A 415 4.77 -25.71 0.64
N THR A 416 5.05 -26.04 -0.60
CA THR A 416 4.12 -25.86 -1.74
C THR A 416 2.72 -26.41 -1.43
N ALA A 417 2.62 -27.53 -0.72
CA ALA A 417 1.35 -28.12 -0.31
C ALA A 417 0.50 -27.18 0.56
N ASP A 418 1.10 -26.32 1.42
CA ASP A 418 0.36 -25.35 2.23
C ASP A 418 -0.22 -24.22 1.39
N TYR A 419 0.54 -23.78 0.38
CA TYR A 419 0.04 -22.79 -0.57
C TYR A 419 -1.20 -23.31 -1.30
N TYR A 420 -1.17 -24.57 -1.82
CA TYR A 420 -2.32 -25.13 -2.54
C TYR A 420 -3.49 -25.51 -1.63
N ALA A 421 -3.24 -25.78 -0.36
CA ALA A 421 -4.30 -25.93 0.63
C ALA A 421 -5.10 -24.61 0.81
N LEU A 422 -4.42 -23.48 0.91
CA LEU A 422 -5.06 -22.15 0.91
C LEU A 422 -5.67 -21.81 -0.46
N ALA A 423 -4.99 -22.14 -1.54
CA ALA A 423 -5.47 -21.90 -2.90
C ALA A 423 -6.83 -22.61 -3.16
N GLY A 424 -7.03 -23.80 -2.60
CA GLY A 424 -8.32 -24.49 -2.68
C GLY A 424 -9.46 -23.71 -2.04
N ILE A 425 -9.21 -22.98 -0.95
CA ILE A 425 -10.20 -22.11 -0.27
C ILE A 425 -10.54 -20.92 -1.17
N PHE A 426 -9.55 -20.18 -1.64
CA PHE A 426 -9.77 -18.98 -2.45
C PHE A 426 -10.24 -19.30 -3.86
N ALA A 427 -9.77 -20.38 -4.49
CA ALA A 427 -10.27 -20.83 -5.77
C ALA A 427 -11.69 -21.40 -5.71
N SER A 428 -12.19 -21.75 -4.52
CA SER A 428 -13.59 -22.06 -4.25
C SER A 428 -14.45 -20.84 -3.92
N THR A 429 -13.90 -19.63 -4.08
CA THR A 429 -14.58 -18.36 -3.82
C THR A 429 -14.79 -17.63 -5.14
N ARG A 430 -16.03 -17.25 -5.42
CA ARG A 430 -16.38 -16.43 -6.60
C ARG A 430 -16.22 -14.95 -6.26
N VAL A 431 -15.53 -14.27 -7.12
CA VAL A 431 -15.42 -12.81 -7.13
C VAL A 431 -15.78 -12.31 -8.53
N MET A 432 -15.51 -11.04 -8.87
CA MET A 432 -15.70 -10.53 -10.22
C MET A 432 -14.72 -11.22 -11.18
N GLU A 433 -15.19 -12.24 -11.90
CA GLU A 433 -14.37 -13.11 -12.75
C GLU A 433 -14.68 -12.98 -14.24
N GLN A 434 -15.82 -12.42 -14.59
CA GLN A 434 -16.28 -12.44 -15.98
C GLN A 434 -15.64 -11.34 -16.81
N ARG A 435 -15.47 -11.67 -18.08
CA ARG A 435 -14.91 -10.79 -19.09
C ARG A 435 -15.87 -9.65 -19.41
N TYR A 436 -15.37 -8.45 -19.32
CA TYR A 436 -16.05 -7.30 -19.92
C TYR A 436 -15.70 -7.26 -21.40
N MET A 437 -16.72 -7.30 -22.27
CA MET A 437 -16.50 -6.94 -23.67
C MET A 437 -16.63 -5.42 -23.79
N LEU A 438 -15.62 -4.78 -24.34
CA LEU A 438 -15.65 -3.36 -24.66
C LEU A 438 -16.90 -3.03 -25.49
N GLY A 439 -17.77 -2.21 -24.94
CA GLY A 439 -18.84 -1.54 -25.67
C GLY A 439 -20.29 -1.97 -25.39
N GLU A 440 -20.60 -3.17 -24.93
CA GLU A 440 -21.98 -3.60 -24.76
C GLU A 440 -22.29 -4.47 -23.54
N GLN A 441 -21.31 -4.98 -22.80
CA GLN A 441 -21.58 -5.83 -21.63
C GLN A 441 -21.44 -5.07 -20.33
N ARG A 442 -22.35 -5.37 -19.43
CA ARG A 442 -22.50 -4.71 -18.15
C ARG A 442 -21.41 -5.13 -17.17
N VAL A 443 -20.57 -4.20 -16.75
CA VAL A 443 -19.76 -4.34 -15.56
C VAL A 443 -20.64 -4.72 -14.35
N MET A 444 -21.86 -4.20 -14.32
CA MET A 444 -22.79 -4.34 -13.20
C MET A 444 -23.44 -5.73 -13.07
N GLU A 445 -23.39 -6.59 -14.09
CA GLU A 445 -23.98 -7.95 -14.03
C GLU A 445 -23.33 -8.86 -12.99
N GLN A 446 -22.11 -8.55 -12.60
CA GLN A 446 -21.36 -9.35 -11.65
C GLN A 446 -21.43 -8.80 -10.21
N LEU A 447 -22.08 -7.65 -10.05
CA LEU A 447 -22.32 -7.07 -8.74
C LEU A 447 -23.56 -7.70 -8.11
N ILE A 448 -23.49 -7.98 -6.83
CA ILE A 448 -24.57 -8.64 -6.10
C ILE A 448 -25.51 -7.58 -5.54
N GLY A 449 -26.82 -7.82 -5.68
CA GLY A 449 -27.85 -6.92 -5.19
C GLY A 449 -27.82 -6.75 -3.68
N LEU A 450 -28.07 -5.52 -3.24
CA LEU A 450 -28.25 -5.12 -1.86
C LEU A 450 -29.70 -4.65 -1.66
N GLY A 451 -30.20 -4.68 -0.43
CA GLY A 451 -31.59 -4.34 -0.12
C GLY A 451 -32.55 -5.51 -0.28
N GLU A 452 -33.84 -5.23 -0.40
CA GLU A 452 -34.88 -6.24 -0.59
C GLU A 452 -34.68 -6.99 -1.91
N PRO A 453 -34.64 -8.33 -1.91
CA PRO A 453 -34.53 -9.10 -3.14
C PRO A 453 -35.77 -8.93 -4.02
N GLY A 454 -35.57 -8.76 -5.35
CA GLY A 454 -36.69 -8.67 -6.32
C GLY A 454 -37.50 -7.38 -6.19
N GLY A 455 -36.89 -6.29 -5.71
CA GLY A 455 -37.53 -4.99 -5.69
C GLY A 455 -37.79 -4.44 -7.10
N GLU A 456 -38.80 -3.57 -7.25
CA GLU A 456 -39.21 -2.98 -8.53
C GLU A 456 -38.04 -2.36 -9.32
N LEU A 457 -37.03 -1.78 -8.64
CA LEU A 457 -35.84 -1.22 -9.26
C LEU A 457 -34.94 -2.31 -9.85
N ASP A 458 -34.74 -3.44 -9.16
CA ASP A 458 -33.98 -4.58 -9.66
C ASP A 458 -34.65 -5.18 -10.88
N ASP A 459 -35.95 -5.45 -10.81
CA ASP A 459 -36.72 -6.03 -11.91
C ASP A 459 -36.69 -5.14 -13.15
N ARG A 460 -36.84 -3.83 -12.99
CA ARG A 460 -36.77 -2.85 -14.09
C ARG A 460 -35.36 -2.76 -14.67
N TYR A 461 -34.34 -2.79 -13.86
CA TYR A 461 -32.95 -2.75 -14.31
C TYR A 461 -32.58 -4.01 -15.09
N GLU A 462 -32.93 -5.20 -14.56
CA GLU A 462 -32.68 -6.48 -15.22
C GLU A 462 -33.46 -6.60 -16.53
N ALA A 463 -34.77 -6.20 -16.57
CA ALA A 463 -35.58 -6.18 -17.76
C ALA A 463 -34.99 -5.27 -18.86
N TYR A 464 -34.56 -4.07 -18.50
CA TYR A 464 -33.93 -3.13 -19.42
C TYR A 464 -32.70 -3.75 -20.10
N TRP A 465 -31.82 -4.36 -19.35
CA TRP A 465 -30.56 -4.89 -19.89
C TRP A 465 -30.77 -6.21 -20.65
N ARG A 466 -31.70 -7.04 -20.21
CA ARG A 466 -32.11 -8.23 -20.95
C ARG A 466 -32.70 -7.85 -22.33
N ASP A 467 -33.50 -6.81 -22.36
CA ASP A 467 -34.24 -6.40 -23.58
C ASP A 467 -33.44 -5.39 -24.44
N ARG A 468 -32.31 -4.89 -23.94
CA ARG A 468 -31.48 -3.87 -24.62
C ARG A 468 -30.99 -4.27 -26.03
N PRO A 469 -30.56 -5.52 -26.31
CA PRO A 469 -30.20 -5.92 -27.68
C PRO A 469 -31.38 -5.77 -28.65
N ARG A 470 -32.57 -6.14 -28.18
CA ARG A 470 -33.80 -5.96 -28.97
C ARG A 470 -34.13 -4.48 -29.19
N LEU A 471 -33.96 -3.66 -28.18
CA LEU A 471 -34.17 -2.21 -28.24
C LEU A 471 -33.23 -1.55 -29.27
N LYS A 472 -31.96 -1.99 -29.30
CA LYS A 472 -30.98 -1.54 -30.31
C LYS A 472 -31.43 -1.87 -31.71
N ASP A 473 -31.76 -3.11 -31.94
CA ASP A 473 -32.23 -3.62 -33.24
C ASP A 473 -33.48 -2.90 -33.72
N GLN A 474 -34.44 -2.69 -32.82
CA GLN A 474 -35.67 -1.93 -33.11
C GLN A 474 -35.37 -0.47 -33.46
N LYS A 475 -34.46 0.19 -32.73
CA LYS A 475 -34.02 1.56 -33.00
C LYS A 475 -33.36 1.68 -34.37
N GLU A 476 -32.38 0.82 -34.69
CA GLU A 476 -31.68 0.84 -35.98
C GLU A 476 -32.68 0.61 -37.18
N ARG A 477 -33.64 -0.29 -37.04
CA ARG A 477 -34.68 -0.51 -38.02
C ARG A 477 -35.67 0.65 -38.14
N SER A 478 -35.94 1.31 -36.99
CA SER A 478 -36.81 2.48 -36.99
C SER A 478 -36.15 3.67 -37.70
N GLU A 479 -34.84 3.84 -37.56
CA GLU A 479 -34.04 4.82 -38.30
C GLU A 479 -34.03 4.49 -39.80
N ALA A 480 -33.86 3.21 -40.17
CA ALA A 480 -33.94 2.77 -41.56
C ALA A 480 -35.34 3.02 -42.16
N ALA A 481 -36.40 2.72 -41.40
CA ALA A 481 -37.78 3.00 -41.82
C ALA A 481 -38.02 4.50 -42.07
N LEU A 482 -37.49 5.37 -41.22
CA LEU A 482 -37.57 6.82 -41.41
C LEU A 482 -36.95 7.27 -42.74
N GLU A 483 -35.78 6.70 -43.08
CA GLU A 483 -35.14 7.03 -44.37
C GLU A 483 -35.92 6.52 -45.59
N LEU A 484 -36.61 5.36 -45.50
CA LEU A 484 -37.46 4.83 -46.54
C LEU A 484 -38.72 5.70 -46.73
N ILE A 485 -39.33 6.14 -45.62
CA ILE A 485 -40.50 7.06 -45.69
C ILE A 485 -40.11 8.38 -46.35
N LYS A 486 -38.96 8.98 -46.00
CA LYS A 486 -38.43 10.20 -46.61
C LYS A 486 -38.19 10.04 -48.14
N LYS A 487 -37.81 8.85 -48.58
CA LYS A 487 -37.55 8.51 -49.98
C LYS A 487 -38.80 8.05 -50.75
N ASN A 488 -39.97 7.95 -50.09
CA ASN A 488 -41.21 7.35 -50.61
C ASN A 488 -41.00 5.92 -51.14
N ASP A 489 -40.13 5.14 -50.50
CA ASP A 489 -39.88 3.73 -50.83
C ASP A 489 -40.88 2.83 -50.09
N GLU A 490 -42.10 2.69 -50.62
CA GLU A 490 -43.14 1.89 -50.00
C GLU A 490 -42.81 0.39 -49.98
N ALA A 491 -42.07 -0.12 -50.95
CA ALA A 491 -41.74 -1.53 -51.03
C ALA A 491 -40.71 -1.90 -49.95
N GLY A 492 -39.70 -1.04 -49.75
CA GLY A 492 -38.72 -1.19 -48.66
C GLY A 492 -39.36 -1.06 -47.29
N LEU A 493 -40.27 -0.10 -47.12
CA LEU A 493 -41.00 0.09 -45.87
C LEU A 493 -41.90 -1.11 -45.55
N GLN A 494 -42.62 -1.65 -46.51
CA GLN A 494 -43.51 -2.81 -46.37
C GLN A 494 -42.70 -4.05 -45.93
N ALA A 495 -41.47 -4.23 -46.45
CA ALA A 495 -40.59 -5.32 -46.03
C ALA A 495 -40.14 -5.20 -44.56
N ILE A 496 -40.01 -3.98 -44.03
CA ILE A 496 -39.73 -3.77 -42.57
C ILE A 496 -41.02 -4.06 -41.78
N ILE A 497 -42.19 -3.57 -42.22
CA ILE A 497 -43.46 -3.79 -41.51
C ILE A 497 -43.77 -5.28 -41.37
N GLU A 498 -43.56 -6.08 -42.39
CA GLU A 498 -43.84 -7.52 -42.38
C GLU A 498 -43.03 -8.31 -41.37
N LYS A 499 -41.81 -7.89 -41.17
CA LYS A 499 -40.86 -8.61 -40.27
C LYS A 499 -40.71 -7.96 -38.89
N HIS A 500 -40.88 -6.65 -38.81
CA HIS A 500 -40.53 -5.82 -37.65
C HIS A 500 -41.54 -4.66 -37.51
N ALA A 501 -42.81 -4.97 -37.41
CA ALA A 501 -43.89 -3.99 -37.34
C ALA A 501 -43.72 -2.98 -36.18
N ASP A 502 -43.06 -3.37 -35.12
CA ASP A 502 -42.75 -2.54 -33.93
C ASP A 502 -41.68 -1.47 -34.19
N ALA A 503 -40.94 -1.55 -35.27
CA ALA A 503 -39.97 -0.56 -35.70
C ALA A 503 -40.58 0.58 -36.54
N VAL A 504 -41.88 0.49 -36.92
CA VAL A 504 -42.57 1.48 -37.71
C VAL A 504 -43.76 2.05 -36.93
N ALA A 505 -43.81 3.38 -36.82
CA ALA A 505 -44.90 4.06 -36.13
C ALA A 505 -46.26 3.75 -36.78
N GLU A 506 -47.34 3.57 -35.99
CA GLU A 506 -48.64 3.18 -36.49
C GLU A 506 -49.16 4.14 -37.59
N ILE A 507 -49.06 5.45 -37.39
CA ILE A 507 -49.42 6.46 -38.42
C ILE A 507 -48.56 6.33 -39.68
N ALA A 508 -47.29 5.92 -39.53
CA ALA A 508 -46.38 5.75 -40.64
C ALA A 508 -46.73 4.52 -41.53
N LYS A 509 -47.49 3.55 -40.98
CA LYS A 509 -47.99 2.37 -41.70
C LYS A 509 -49.22 2.69 -42.57
N GLU A 510 -49.92 3.78 -42.24
CA GLU A 510 -51.11 4.18 -42.95
C GLU A 510 -50.78 4.92 -44.27
N GLY A 511 -50.84 4.25 -45.38
CA GLY A 511 -50.53 4.82 -46.70
C GLY A 511 -51.48 5.96 -47.18
N CYS A 512 -52.55 6.21 -46.43
CA CYS A 512 -53.46 7.33 -46.69
C CYS A 512 -53.05 8.65 -46.01
N LYS A 513 -52.05 8.64 -45.15
CA LYS A 513 -51.59 9.85 -44.52
C LYS A 513 -50.56 10.57 -45.38
N SER A 514 -50.42 11.88 -45.14
CA SER A 514 -49.41 12.69 -45.81
C SER A 514 -48.00 12.22 -45.47
N SER A 515 -47.03 12.42 -46.36
CA SER A 515 -45.64 12.10 -46.16
C SER A 515 -45.10 12.84 -44.92
N GLU A 516 -45.54 14.07 -44.68
CA GLU A 516 -45.14 14.88 -43.52
C GLU A 516 -45.64 14.29 -42.21
N GLU A 517 -46.90 13.82 -42.14
CA GLU A 517 -47.46 13.17 -40.94
C GLU A 517 -46.73 11.87 -40.61
N ARG A 518 -46.43 11.07 -41.66
CA ARG A 518 -45.73 9.80 -41.55
C ARG A 518 -44.26 10.00 -41.06
N VAL A 519 -43.53 10.97 -41.61
CA VAL A 519 -42.20 11.34 -41.22
C VAL A 519 -42.19 11.82 -39.74
N ALA A 520 -43.16 12.70 -39.40
CA ALA A 520 -43.22 13.23 -38.02
C ALA A 520 -43.45 12.11 -36.98
N ALA A 521 -44.39 11.19 -37.28
CA ALA A 521 -44.68 10.05 -36.40
C ALA A 521 -43.49 9.10 -36.26
N GLN A 522 -42.78 8.82 -37.35
CA GLN A 522 -41.59 7.96 -37.31
C GLN A 522 -40.41 8.61 -36.58
N MET A 523 -40.23 9.93 -36.78
CA MET A 523 -39.23 10.68 -36.05
C MET A 523 -39.48 10.64 -34.53
N GLU A 524 -40.76 10.73 -34.13
CA GLU A 524 -41.13 10.62 -32.73
C GLU A 524 -40.80 9.22 -32.13
N LEU A 525 -41.11 8.14 -32.92
CA LEU A 525 -40.72 6.78 -32.51
C LEU A 525 -39.22 6.63 -32.40
N VAL A 526 -38.42 7.12 -33.35
CA VAL A 526 -36.94 7.12 -33.29
C VAL A 526 -36.46 7.89 -32.08
N ARG A 527 -37.07 9.04 -31.79
CA ARG A 527 -36.71 9.83 -30.59
C ARG A 527 -37.00 9.07 -29.30
N GLN A 528 -38.16 8.40 -29.19
CA GLN A 528 -38.52 7.59 -28.01
C GLN A 528 -37.57 6.41 -27.81
N LEU A 529 -37.27 5.68 -28.90
CA LEU A 529 -36.31 4.55 -28.84
C LEU A 529 -34.91 5.01 -28.51
N THR A 530 -34.48 6.16 -29.04
CA THR A 530 -33.18 6.75 -28.74
C THR A 530 -33.11 7.18 -27.27
N LYS A 531 -34.18 7.77 -26.76
CA LYS A 531 -34.30 8.12 -25.35
C LYS A 531 -34.24 6.87 -24.48
N ALA A 532 -35.06 5.87 -24.79
CA ALA A 532 -35.03 4.60 -24.02
C ALA A 532 -33.70 3.90 -24.07
N TRP A 533 -32.96 3.98 -25.18
CA TRP A 533 -31.61 3.45 -25.31
C TRP A 533 -30.57 4.19 -24.46
N ASN A 534 -30.68 5.53 -24.41
CA ASN A 534 -29.67 6.39 -23.74
C ASN A 534 -29.96 6.63 -22.26
N GLU A 535 -31.18 6.36 -21.81
CA GLU A 535 -31.59 6.61 -20.41
C GLU A 535 -31.95 5.27 -19.74
N PRO A 536 -30.94 4.52 -19.26
CA PRO A 536 -31.19 3.32 -18.46
C PRO A 536 -31.94 3.68 -17.16
N PRO A 537 -32.71 2.75 -16.57
CA PRO A 537 -33.35 2.96 -15.29
C PRO A 537 -32.29 3.20 -14.20
N ALA A 538 -32.70 3.79 -13.09
CA ALA A 538 -31.83 3.98 -11.95
C ALA A 538 -31.18 2.66 -11.52
N ILE A 539 -29.88 2.71 -11.23
CA ILE A 539 -29.11 1.54 -10.84
C ILE A 539 -29.53 1.15 -9.42
N PRO A 540 -30.01 -0.09 -9.18
CA PRO A 540 -30.30 -0.55 -7.84
C PRO A 540 -29.01 -0.67 -7.00
N PRO A 541 -29.09 -0.59 -5.66
CA PRO A 541 -27.93 -0.79 -4.81
C PRO A 541 -27.27 -2.14 -5.05
N ARG A 542 -25.99 -2.13 -5.37
CA ARG A 542 -25.20 -3.34 -5.63
C ARG A 542 -23.85 -3.24 -4.91
N GLY A 543 -23.23 -4.39 -4.67
CA GLY A 543 -21.92 -4.46 -4.00
C GLY A 543 -20.96 -5.40 -4.69
N MET A 544 -19.67 -5.10 -4.54
CA MET A 544 -18.56 -5.97 -4.92
C MET A 544 -18.40 -7.02 -3.82
N ILE A 545 -19.04 -8.17 -3.98
CA ILE A 545 -19.22 -9.17 -2.92
C ILE A 545 -18.61 -10.49 -3.37
N ALA A 546 -17.86 -11.15 -2.47
CA ALA A 546 -17.42 -12.52 -2.66
C ALA A 546 -18.55 -13.49 -2.27
N THR A 547 -18.62 -14.61 -2.95
CA THR A 547 -19.54 -15.73 -2.63
C THR A 547 -18.83 -17.05 -2.83
N ASP A 548 -19.36 -18.13 -2.27
CA ASP A 548 -18.85 -19.46 -2.57
C ASP A 548 -19.12 -19.85 -4.02
N ALA A 549 -18.20 -20.61 -4.61
CA ALA A 549 -18.40 -21.27 -5.87
C ALA A 549 -19.52 -22.33 -5.78
N ASP A 550 -20.19 -22.60 -6.89
CA ASP A 550 -21.26 -23.60 -6.93
C ASP A 550 -20.74 -25.01 -6.56
N GLU A 551 -19.48 -25.30 -6.91
CA GLU A 551 -18.79 -26.56 -6.62
C GLU A 551 -17.42 -26.28 -5.96
N PRO A 552 -17.38 -26.00 -4.65
CA PRO A 552 -16.14 -25.86 -3.90
C PRO A 552 -15.32 -27.15 -3.93
N LYS A 553 -14.02 -27.05 -4.20
CA LYS A 553 -13.14 -28.21 -4.35
C LYS A 553 -11.71 -27.95 -3.92
N ASP A 554 -11.01 -29.02 -3.66
CA ASP A 554 -9.59 -29.01 -3.40
C ASP A 554 -8.81 -28.65 -4.68
N GLU A 555 -7.60 -28.08 -4.54
CA GLU A 555 -6.82 -27.64 -5.67
C GLU A 555 -5.58 -28.51 -5.88
N ALA A 556 -5.23 -28.75 -7.15
CA ALA A 556 -4.04 -29.52 -7.51
C ALA A 556 -2.80 -28.63 -7.53
N VAL A 557 -1.67 -29.14 -7.04
CA VAL A 557 -0.38 -28.50 -7.21
C VAL A 557 -0.15 -28.22 -8.69
N ARG A 558 0.28 -27.01 -9.02
CA ARG A 558 0.70 -26.65 -10.38
C ARG A 558 2.21 -26.76 -10.46
N LEU A 559 2.70 -27.78 -11.14
CA LEU A 559 4.13 -28.06 -11.26
C LEU A 559 4.88 -26.83 -11.81
N ALA A 560 5.85 -26.34 -11.04
CA ALA A 560 6.57 -25.10 -11.33
C ALA A 560 5.64 -23.87 -11.55
N GLY A 561 4.48 -23.84 -10.90
CA GLY A 561 3.49 -22.77 -11.03
C GLY A 561 2.70 -22.75 -12.33
N GLN A 562 2.87 -23.72 -13.22
CA GLN A 562 2.22 -23.77 -14.53
C GLN A 562 0.79 -24.33 -14.40
N PHE A 563 -0.21 -23.49 -14.74
CA PHE A 563 -1.62 -23.83 -14.56
C PHE A 563 -2.08 -25.07 -15.36
N ASP A 564 -1.41 -25.38 -16.47
CA ASP A 564 -1.72 -26.50 -17.37
C ASP A 564 -1.00 -27.81 -16.99
N LYS A 565 -0.21 -27.80 -15.91
CA LYS A 565 0.52 -28.97 -15.41
C LYS A 565 0.07 -29.36 -13.99
N PRO A 566 -1.12 -29.94 -13.85
CA PRO A 566 -1.60 -30.39 -12.53
C PRO A 566 -0.77 -31.56 -12.00
N GLY A 567 -0.40 -31.51 -10.73
CA GLY A 567 0.19 -32.58 -9.95
C GLY A 567 -0.81 -33.19 -8.97
N GLU A 568 -0.35 -33.49 -7.76
CA GLU A 568 -1.17 -34.01 -6.66
C GLU A 568 -2.22 -32.99 -6.22
N THR A 569 -3.43 -33.47 -5.95
CA THR A 569 -4.50 -32.66 -5.36
C THR A 569 -4.30 -32.56 -3.85
N ILE A 570 -4.28 -31.35 -3.31
CA ILE A 570 -4.08 -31.08 -1.90
C ILE A 570 -5.43 -30.68 -1.28
N PRO A 571 -5.85 -31.35 -0.21
CA PRO A 571 -7.04 -30.94 0.54
C PRO A 571 -6.89 -29.51 1.07
N ARG A 572 -7.99 -28.74 1.05
CA ARG A 572 -8.05 -27.38 1.62
C ARG A 572 -7.58 -27.38 3.07
N GLY A 573 -6.94 -26.30 3.47
CA GLY A 573 -6.37 -26.23 4.83
C GLY A 573 -5.50 -24.99 5.03
N PHE A 574 -4.66 -25.06 6.03
CA PHE A 574 -3.91 -23.95 6.58
C PHE A 574 -2.40 -24.19 6.55
N LEU A 575 -1.63 -23.22 7.04
CA LEU A 575 -0.17 -23.33 7.14
C LEU A 575 0.21 -24.28 8.29
N GLN A 576 0.90 -25.36 7.97
CA GLN A 576 1.26 -26.41 8.93
C GLN A 576 2.09 -25.87 10.12
N VAL A 577 2.97 -24.92 9.87
CA VAL A 577 3.83 -24.33 10.91
C VAL A 577 3.01 -23.64 12.02
N LEU A 578 1.81 -23.14 11.71
CA LEU A 578 0.90 -22.47 12.63
C LEU A 578 -0.23 -23.41 13.16
N CYS A 579 -0.12 -24.71 12.90
CA CYS A 579 -1.06 -25.72 13.40
C CYS A 579 -0.41 -26.63 14.43
N GLU A 580 -1.14 -26.98 15.48
CA GLU A 580 -0.69 -27.97 16.49
C GLU A 580 -0.98 -29.43 16.07
N GLY A 581 -1.94 -29.63 15.18
CA GLY A 581 -2.36 -30.93 14.64
C GLY A 581 -2.42 -30.95 13.13
N ASP A 582 -3.41 -31.64 12.57
CA ASP A 582 -3.62 -31.68 11.13
C ASP A 582 -4.03 -30.29 10.61
N ALA A 583 -3.33 -29.84 9.62
CA ALA A 583 -3.57 -28.54 8.97
C ALA A 583 -4.60 -28.65 7.83
N ARG A 584 -5.08 -29.84 7.51
CA ARG A 584 -6.05 -30.06 6.43
C ARG A 584 -7.47 -30.11 6.98
N LEU A 585 -8.37 -29.51 6.21
CA LEU A 585 -9.79 -29.49 6.56
C LEU A 585 -10.44 -30.82 6.15
N SER A 586 -11.21 -31.41 7.06
CA SER A 586 -12.05 -32.56 6.80
C SER A 586 -13.52 -32.15 6.77
N ASP A 587 -14.31 -32.71 5.83
CA ASP A 587 -15.75 -32.49 5.72
C ASP A 587 -16.22 -31.03 5.61
N VAL A 588 -15.41 -30.17 4.93
CA VAL A 588 -15.72 -28.76 4.73
C VAL A 588 -16.96 -28.58 3.86
N LYS A 589 -17.92 -27.83 4.38
CA LYS A 589 -19.08 -27.37 3.63
C LYS A 589 -18.78 -25.97 3.07
N GLY A 590 -18.86 -25.82 1.75
CA GLY A 590 -18.54 -24.54 1.11
C GLY A 590 -17.05 -24.39 0.82
N SER A 591 -16.60 -23.15 0.68
CA SER A 591 -15.20 -22.82 0.30
C SER A 591 -14.17 -23.12 1.38
N GLY A 592 -14.52 -23.04 2.66
CA GLY A 592 -13.59 -23.10 3.80
C GLY A 592 -13.20 -21.74 4.36
N ARG A 593 -13.85 -20.64 3.90
CA ARG A 593 -13.56 -19.28 4.37
C ARG A 593 -13.96 -19.02 5.82
N ILE A 594 -15.02 -19.67 6.30
CA ILE A 594 -15.41 -19.61 7.72
C ILE A 594 -14.29 -20.20 8.59
N GLU A 595 -13.86 -21.42 8.24
CA GLU A 595 -12.81 -22.14 8.96
C GLU A 595 -11.47 -21.37 8.89
N LEU A 596 -11.16 -20.73 7.75
CA LEU A 596 -9.98 -19.88 7.61
C LEU A 596 -10.08 -18.67 8.54
N SER A 597 -11.23 -18.00 8.58
CA SER A 597 -11.42 -16.81 9.41
C SER A 597 -11.30 -17.17 10.91
N ASP A 598 -11.91 -18.26 11.32
CA ASP A 598 -11.83 -18.75 12.70
C ASP A 598 -10.39 -19.15 13.07
N TRP A 599 -9.64 -19.82 12.17
CA TRP A 599 -8.25 -20.17 12.39
C TRP A 599 -7.33 -18.93 12.51
N LEU A 600 -7.56 -17.89 11.73
CA LEU A 600 -6.76 -16.64 11.75
C LEU A 600 -6.99 -15.80 13.01
N THR A 601 -8.15 -15.93 13.67
CA THR A 601 -8.56 -15.06 14.76
C THR A 601 -8.66 -15.76 16.12
N ASP A 602 -8.48 -17.08 16.17
CA ASP A 602 -8.51 -17.86 17.40
C ASP A 602 -7.30 -17.50 18.30
N PRO A 603 -7.52 -16.85 19.46
CA PRO A 603 -6.44 -16.39 20.34
C PRO A 603 -5.63 -17.51 20.99
N ASP A 604 -6.20 -18.74 21.03
CA ASP A 604 -5.54 -19.90 21.62
C ASP A 604 -4.64 -20.63 20.61
N ARG A 605 -4.66 -20.23 19.33
CA ARG A 605 -3.84 -20.82 18.26
C ARG A 605 -2.65 -19.94 17.89
N PRO A 606 -1.54 -20.54 17.46
CA PRO A 606 -0.37 -19.77 16.96
C PRO A 606 -0.71 -18.78 15.84
N SER A 607 -1.69 -19.09 14.99
CA SER A 607 -2.17 -18.22 13.90
C SER A 607 -2.81 -16.94 14.43
N GLY A 608 -3.75 -17.01 15.34
CA GLY A 608 -4.38 -15.85 15.95
C GLY A 608 -3.40 -15.04 16.81
N GLN A 609 -2.49 -15.70 17.49
CA GLN A 609 -1.44 -15.05 18.27
C GLN A 609 -0.45 -14.30 17.35
N LEU A 610 -0.11 -14.85 16.19
CA LEU A 610 0.69 -14.14 15.17
C LEU A 610 -0.09 -12.95 14.61
N ALA A 611 -1.36 -13.12 14.29
CA ALA A 611 -2.22 -12.01 13.82
C ALA A 611 -2.27 -10.87 14.84
N ALA A 612 -2.34 -11.19 16.15
CA ALA A 612 -2.29 -10.20 17.22
C ALA A 612 -0.94 -9.46 17.28
N ARG A 613 0.19 -10.17 17.12
CA ARG A 613 1.53 -9.52 17.03
C ARG A 613 1.61 -8.58 15.83
N VAL A 614 1.15 -9.02 14.68
CA VAL A 614 1.19 -8.23 13.44
C VAL A 614 0.34 -6.97 13.57
N LEU A 615 -0.88 -7.08 14.08
CA LEU A 615 -1.76 -5.93 14.30
C LEU A 615 -1.19 -4.97 15.35
N ALA A 616 -0.74 -5.48 16.50
CA ALA A 616 -0.14 -4.68 17.56
C ALA A 616 1.09 -3.92 17.06
N ASN A 617 1.95 -4.56 16.27
CA ASN A 617 3.12 -3.93 15.65
C ASN A 617 2.74 -2.81 14.67
N ARG A 618 1.66 -2.97 13.88
CA ARG A 618 1.19 -1.92 12.96
C ARG A 618 0.57 -0.75 13.70
N ILE A 619 -0.24 -1.02 14.74
CA ILE A 619 -0.77 0.04 15.61
C ILE A 619 0.39 0.83 16.21
N TRP A 620 1.38 0.15 16.75
CA TRP A 620 2.60 0.77 17.28
C TRP A 620 3.31 1.63 16.22
N GLN A 621 3.53 1.08 15.03
CA GLN A 621 4.17 1.79 13.94
C GLN A 621 3.42 3.07 13.54
N HIS A 622 2.10 2.99 13.40
CA HIS A 622 1.29 4.16 13.03
C HIS A 622 1.32 5.25 14.09
N LEU A 623 1.46 4.90 15.36
CA LEU A 623 1.54 5.87 16.45
C LEU A 623 2.97 6.39 16.68
N ILE A 624 3.95 5.51 16.76
CA ILE A 624 5.33 5.85 17.12
C ILE A 624 6.19 6.23 15.91
N GLY A 625 5.87 5.68 14.73
CA GLY A 625 6.58 5.96 13.46
C GLY A 625 7.54 4.88 12.99
N ARG A 626 7.87 3.92 13.86
CA ARG A 626 8.67 2.74 13.54
C ARG A 626 8.06 1.53 14.23
N GLY A 627 7.84 0.44 13.52
CA GLY A 627 7.40 -0.82 14.10
C GLY A 627 8.44 -1.40 15.04
N LEU A 628 8.01 -2.12 16.08
CA LEU A 628 8.92 -2.95 16.88
C LEU A 628 9.60 -4.00 15.99
N VAL A 629 8.85 -4.56 15.05
CA VAL A 629 9.34 -5.25 13.85
C VAL A 629 9.26 -4.27 12.70
N ARG A 630 10.40 -3.81 12.19
CA ARG A 630 10.46 -2.79 11.13
C ARG A 630 9.85 -3.28 9.81
N THR A 631 10.05 -4.55 9.49
CA THR A 631 9.50 -5.21 8.30
C THR A 631 8.07 -5.67 8.55
N THR A 632 7.11 -4.74 8.59
CA THR A 632 5.73 -4.96 9.04
C THR A 632 4.94 -5.99 8.23
N ASP A 633 5.35 -6.27 7.00
CA ASP A 633 4.73 -7.23 6.08
C ASP A 633 5.55 -8.52 5.94
N ASN A 634 6.63 -8.62 6.74
CA ASN A 634 7.52 -9.78 6.75
C ASN A 634 8.05 -10.07 8.15
N PHE A 635 7.39 -10.98 8.85
CA PHE A 635 7.78 -11.56 10.15
C PHE A 635 8.51 -12.89 9.99
N GLY A 636 8.79 -13.30 8.73
CA GLY A 636 9.57 -14.49 8.40
C GLY A 636 11.06 -14.32 8.63
N ARG A 637 11.83 -15.32 8.22
CA ARG A 637 13.30 -15.36 8.42
C ARG A 637 14.07 -14.28 7.68
N THR A 638 13.51 -13.71 6.62
CA THR A 638 14.11 -12.59 5.88
C THR A 638 13.68 -11.23 6.41
N GLY A 639 12.73 -11.20 7.36
CA GLY A 639 12.34 -10.00 8.08
C GLY A 639 13.30 -9.69 9.22
N GLU A 640 13.15 -8.50 9.81
CA GLU A 640 13.91 -8.10 11.00
C GLU A 640 13.29 -8.68 12.27
N PRO A 641 14.09 -9.06 13.26
CA PRO A 641 13.57 -9.42 14.57
C PRO A 641 13.02 -8.18 15.29
N PRO A 642 12.13 -8.35 16.28
CA PRO A 642 11.60 -7.25 17.06
C PRO A 642 12.71 -6.59 17.91
N SER A 643 12.72 -5.25 17.94
CA SER A 643 13.64 -4.46 18.79
C SER A 643 13.36 -4.65 20.28
N HIS A 644 12.09 -4.87 20.63
CA HIS A 644 11.59 -5.09 22.00
C HIS A 644 10.60 -6.28 21.98
N PRO A 645 11.11 -7.54 21.99
CA PRO A 645 10.27 -8.73 21.82
C PRO A 645 9.22 -8.88 22.93
N GLU A 646 9.57 -8.62 24.17
CA GLU A 646 8.65 -8.71 25.30
C GLU A 646 7.55 -7.64 25.24
N LEU A 647 7.86 -6.44 24.77
CA LEU A 647 6.88 -5.38 24.55
C LEU A 647 5.90 -5.78 23.45
N LEU A 648 6.39 -6.38 22.36
CA LEU A 648 5.53 -6.86 21.27
C LEU A 648 4.54 -7.91 21.76
N ASP A 649 5.01 -8.91 22.52
CA ASP A 649 4.16 -9.95 23.09
C ASP A 649 3.17 -9.38 24.12
N HIS A 650 3.61 -8.39 24.93
CA HIS A 650 2.73 -7.65 25.83
C HIS A 650 1.60 -6.97 25.10
N LEU A 651 1.89 -6.19 24.04
CA LEU A 651 0.88 -5.46 23.27
C LEU A 651 -0.08 -6.42 22.56
N ALA A 652 0.43 -7.52 21.99
CA ALA A 652 -0.40 -8.55 21.37
C ALA A 652 -1.36 -9.20 22.38
N LYS A 653 -0.87 -9.50 23.57
CA LYS A 653 -1.68 -10.03 24.66
C LYS A 653 -2.74 -9.03 25.13
N ARG A 654 -2.38 -7.76 25.33
CA ARG A 654 -3.32 -6.70 25.68
C ARG A 654 -4.45 -6.57 24.66
N LEU A 655 -4.13 -6.65 23.35
CA LEU A 655 -5.12 -6.63 22.28
C LEU A 655 -6.15 -7.79 22.44
N ILE A 656 -5.67 -9.02 22.66
CA ILE A 656 -6.52 -10.20 22.87
C ILE A 656 -7.37 -10.04 24.15
N GLU A 657 -6.76 -9.68 25.29
CA GLU A 657 -7.43 -9.51 26.58
C GLU A 657 -8.57 -8.47 26.52
N HIS A 658 -8.39 -7.43 25.69
CA HIS A 658 -9.40 -6.38 25.47
C HIS A 658 -10.25 -6.63 24.23
N ARG A 659 -10.51 -7.91 23.90
CA ARG A 659 -11.41 -8.34 22.83
C ARG A 659 -11.06 -7.73 21.48
N TRP A 660 -9.78 -7.69 21.15
CA TRP A 660 -9.28 -7.18 19.88
C TRP A 660 -9.66 -5.73 19.58
N SER A 661 -9.91 -4.91 20.61
CA SER A 661 -10.23 -3.48 20.47
C SER A 661 -9.01 -2.68 20.01
N ILE A 662 -9.10 -2.11 18.82
CA ILE A 662 -8.07 -1.20 18.28
C ILE A 662 -8.02 0.08 19.10
N LYS A 663 -9.18 0.65 19.44
CA LYS A 663 -9.24 1.89 20.22
C LYS A 663 -8.61 1.75 21.60
N HIS A 664 -8.82 0.61 22.25
CA HIS A 664 -8.21 0.34 23.55
C HIS A 664 -6.68 0.34 23.46
N LEU A 665 -6.10 -0.41 22.52
CA LEU A 665 -4.65 -0.49 22.38
C LEU A 665 -4.04 0.86 21.95
N VAL A 666 -4.69 1.57 21.04
CA VAL A 666 -4.31 2.94 20.64
C VAL A 666 -4.28 3.85 21.87
N ARG A 667 -5.34 3.84 22.69
CA ARG A 667 -5.42 4.64 23.91
C ARG A 667 -4.28 4.32 24.87
N GLU A 668 -4.01 3.05 25.12
CA GLU A 668 -2.94 2.60 26.01
C GLU A 668 -1.56 3.10 25.54
N ILE A 669 -1.26 3.04 24.24
CA ILE A 669 0.00 3.50 23.67
C ILE A 669 0.13 5.03 23.74
N VAL A 670 -0.91 5.79 23.33
CA VAL A 670 -0.80 7.26 23.30
C VAL A 670 -0.78 7.90 24.69
N LEU A 671 -1.29 7.23 25.72
CA LEU A 671 -1.20 7.68 27.11
C LEU A 671 0.13 7.34 27.75
N SER A 672 0.96 6.43 27.17
CA SER A 672 2.29 6.13 27.69
C SER A 672 3.21 7.35 27.65
N ARG A 673 4.16 7.42 28.54
CA ARG A 673 5.19 8.46 28.52
C ARG A 673 6.09 8.36 27.29
N THR A 674 6.33 7.14 26.82
CA THR A 674 7.06 6.85 25.58
C THR A 674 6.48 7.60 24.38
N PHE A 675 5.15 7.65 24.23
CA PHE A 675 4.52 8.44 23.16
C PHE A 675 4.66 9.95 23.39
N ARG A 676 4.71 10.39 24.64
CA ARG A 676 4.77 11.82 25.02
C ARG A 676 6.17 12.42 24.99
N LEU A 677 7.20 11.63 24.71
CA LEU A 677 8.57 12.12 24.58
C LEU A 677 8.70 13.24 23.54
N GLY A 678 9.61 14.18 23.79
CA GLY A 678 10.05 15.17 22.81
C GLY A 678 10.88 14.55 21.70
N SER A 679 11.07 15.30 20.60
CA SER A 679 11.88 14.89 19.44
C SER A 679 13.31 15.45 19.48
N GLU A 680 13.69 16.08 20.57
CA GLU A 680 15.00 16.71 20.74
C GLU A 680 16.15 15.70 20.67
N SER A 681 17.27 16.16 20.14
CA SER A 681 18.47 15.34 19.98
C SER A 681 19.30 15.39 21.25
N VAL A 682 19.69 14.23 21.79
CA VAL A 682 20.64 14.07 22.88
C VAL A 682 21.92 13.48 22.28
N GLU A 683 23.01 14.24 22.26
CA GLU A 683 24.24 13.89 21.54
C GLU A 683 24.79 12.50 21.91
N ALA A 684 24.80 12.16 23.20
CA ALA A 684 25.27 10.85 23.68
C ALA A 684 24.39 9.70 23.12
N ASN A 685 23.07 9.90 23.05
CA ASN A 685 22.15 8.88 22.54
C ASN A 685 22.28 8.75 21.02
N VAL A 686 22.44 9.86 20.29
CA VAL A 686 22.66 9.86 18.84
C VAL A 686 23.93 9.10 18.46
N ALA A 687 24.99 9.23 19.26
CA ALA A 687 26.23 8.50 19.02
C ALA A 687 26.06 6.98 19.17
N HIS A 688 25.17 6.53 20.05
CA HIS A 688 24.93 5.10 20.34
C HIS A 688 23.82 4.50 19.46
N ASP A 689 22.69 5.19 19.35
CA ASP A 689 21.49 4.79 18.59
C ASP A 689 20.99 5.95 17.69
N PRO A 690 21.69 6.22 16.58
CA PRO A 690 21.35 7.31 15.67
C PRO A 690 19.95 7.16 15.07
N ASP A 691 19.52 5.93 14.81
CA ASP A 691 18.24 5.60 14.18
C ASP A 691 17.08 5.53 15.19
N ASN A 692 17.33 5.81 16.47
CA ASN A 692 16.35 5.77 17.55
C ASN A 692 15.55 4.45 17.60
N VAL A 693 16.25 3.34 17.41
CA VAL A 693 15.65 1.98 17.48
C VAL A 693 15.17 1.67 18.88
N LEU A 694 15.88 2.23 19.89
CA LEU A 694 15.62 2.01 21.31
C LEU A 694 14.58 2.98 21.89
N LEU A 695 14.01 3.88 21.04
CA LEU A 695 12.87 4.74 21.40
C LEU A 695 13.19 5.78 22.48
N TRP A 696 14.42 6.30 22.53
CA TRP A 696 14.82 7.29 23.52
C TRP A 696 14.25 8.69 23.27
N ARG A 697 13.64 8.96 22.07
CA ARG A 697 12.92 10.19 21.71
C ARG A 697 11.76 9.89 20.79
N ALA A 698 10.90 10.87 20.56
CA ALA A 698 9.88 10.77 19.50
C ALA A 698 10.53 10.81 18.10
N HIS A 699 9.97 10.05 17.15
CA HIS A 699 10.33 10.14 15.75
C HIS A 699 9.65 11.35 15.11
N ARG A 700 10.42 12.18 14.39
CA ARG A 700 9.86 13.20 13.50
C ARG A 700 9.34 12.51 12.25
N ARG A 701 8.11 12.78 11.89
CA ARG A 701 7.41 12.11 10.80
C ARG A 701 6.84 13.12 9.81
N LYS A 702 7.03 12.85 8.53
CA LYS A 702 6.36 13.57 7.47
C LYS A 702 4.86 13.22 7.50
N LEU A 703 4.01 14.22 7.28
CA LEU A 703 2.59 13.98 7.07
C LEU A 703 2.42 13.16 5.79
N ASP A 704 1.53 12.18 5.84
CA ASP A 704 1.10 11.50 4.63
C ASP A 704 0.28 12.45 3.73
N PRO A 705 0.16 12.16 2.43
CA PRO A 705 -0.47 13.06 1.47
C PRO A 705 -1.92 13.39 1.83
N GLU A 706 -2.65 12.46 2.44
CA GLU A 706 -4.01 12.71 2.89
C GLU A 706 -4.06 13.73 4.03
N SER A 707 -3.25 13.53 5.07
CA SER A 707 -3.18 14.47 6.20
C SER A 707 -2.63 15.82 5.79
N LEU A 708 -1.68 15.86 4.86
CA LEU A 708 -1.12 17.10 4.33
C LEU A 708 -2.18 17.94 3.62
N ARG A 709 -2.91 17.34 2.66
CA ARG A 709 -3.98 18.01 1.93
C ARG A 709 -5.12 18.44 2.88
N ASP A 710 -5.56 17.53 3.73
CA ASP A 710 -6.64 17.80 4.67
C ASP A 710 -6.28 18.92 5.65
N ALA A 711 -5.02 18.99 6.12
CA ALA A 711 -4.54 20.07 6.96
C ALA A 711 -4.51 21.42 6.23
N MET A 712 -4.12 21.46 4.94
CA MET A 712 -4.17 22.68 4.12
C MET A 712 -5.61 23.16 3.95
N LEU A 713 -6.54 22.28 3.62
CA LEU A 713 -7.96 22.62 3.48
C LEU A 713 -8.58 23.06 4.81
N ALA A 714 -8.24 22.38 5.91
CA ALA A 714 -8.71 22.76 7.25
C ALA A 714 -8.20 24.15 7.67
N ALA A 715 -6.93 24.47 7.37
CA ALA A 715 -6.38 25.81 7.63
C ALA A 715 -7.10 26.89 6.82
N ALA A 716 -7.54 26.57 5.61
CA ALA A 716 -8.32 27.42 4.72
C ALA A 716 -9.84 27.42 4.99
N ASP A 717 -10.34 26.58 5.89
CA ASP A 717 -11.78 26.36 6.19
C ASP A 717 -12.57 25.83 4.97
N GLY A 718 -11.86 25.12 4.08
CA GLY A 718 -12.43 24.55 2.85
C GLY A 718 -12.69 23.03 2.92
N LEU A 719 -12.50 22.41 4.09
CA LEU A 719 -12.65 20.98 4.24
C LEU A 719 -14.10 20.59 4.59
N ASP A 720 -14.74 19.82 3.69
CA ASP A 720 -16.04 19.21 3.97
C ASP A 720 -15.83 17.89 4.76
N HIS A 721 -16.49 17.80 5.89
CA HIS A 721 -16.45 16.66 6.79
C HIS A 721 -17.51 15.59 6.51
N ALA A 722 -18.33 15.76 5.48
CA ALA A 722 -19.31 14.76 5.09
C ALA A 722 -18.63 13.48 4.59
N MET A 723 -19.22 12.34 4.92
CA MET A 723 -18.82 11.06 4.34
C MET A 723 -19.24 11.02 2.87
N ALA A 724 -18.28 10.90 1.96
CA ALA A 724 -18.58 10.83 0.55
C ALA A 724 -18.87 9.40 0.09
N GLU A 725 -19.79 9.26 -0.85
CA GLU A 725 -20.06 8.05 -1.60
C GLU A 725 -19.03 7.86 -2.75
N SER A 726 -19.45 7.36 -3.88
CA SER A 726 -18.57 7.18 -5.04
C SER A 726 -18.09 8.52 -5.61
N THR A 727 -16.79 8.71 -5.66
CA THR A 727 -16.14 9.85 -6.33
C THR A 727 -15.80 9.56 -7.80
N VAL A 728 -16.13 8.37 -8.30
CA VAL A 728 -16.01 7.96 -9.72
C VAL A 728 -17.35 7.64 -10.37
N GLY A 729 -18.44 7.63 -9.62
CA GLY A 729 -19.77 7.26 -10.09
C GLY A 729 -20.30 8.11 -11.26
N TYR A 730 -19.89 9.38 -11.34
CA TYR A 730 -20.28 10.29 -12.42
C TYR A 730 -19.72 9.91 -13.81
N LEU A 731 -18.71 9.04 -13.86
CA LEU A 731 -18.09 8.61 -15.11
C LEU A 731 -18.90 7.56 -15.89
N GLY A 732 -20.00 7.06 -15.32
CA GLY A 732 -20.85 6.04 -15.96
C GLY A 732 -20.31 4.61 -15.84
N ASP A 733 -21.12 3.62 -16.28
CA ASP A 733 -20.87 2.20 -16.06
C ASP A 733 -19.76 1.60 -16.93
N GLN A 734 -19.47 2.24 -18.06
CA GLN A 734 -18.53 1.74 -19.07
C GLN A 734 -17.24 2.54 -19.11
N ALA A 735 -17.05 3.48 -18.17
CA ALA A 735 -15.85 4.27 -18.15
C ALA A 735 -14.66 3.42 -17.71
N THR A 736 -13.63 3.37 -18.52
CA THR A 736 -12.30 2.93 -18.14
C THR A 736 -11.49 4.13 -17.69
N ALA A 737 -10.60 3.99 -16.73
CA ALA A 737 -9.70 5.07 -16.31
C ALA A 737 -8.78 5.50 -17.47
N VAL A 738 -8.40 4.56 -18.33
CA VAL A 738 -7.66 4.81 -19.57
C VAL A 738 -8.62 5.38 -20.63
N GLY A 739 -8.60 6.67 -20.85
CA GLY A 739 -9.45 7.36 -21.82
C GLY A 739 -10.69 8.05 -21.25
N ALA A 740 -11.01 7.88 -19.99
CA ALA A 740 -11.83 8.84 -19.28
C ALA A 740 -11.00 10.13 -19.16
N ASN A 741 -11.15 11.04 -20.14
CA ASN A 741 -10.76 12.43 -19.93
C ASN A 741 -11.58 12.90 -18.73
N LEU A 742 -11.00 12.78 -17.54
CA LEU A 742 -11.56 13.29 -16.32
C LEU A 742 -11.56 14.81 -16.47
N VAL A 743 -12.70 15.34 -16.94
CA VAL A 743 -12.93 16.78 -17.12
C VAL A 743 -12.77 17.52 -15.81
N ARG A 744 -12.86 16.79 -14.70
CA ARG A 744 -12.69 17.29 -13.34
C ARG A 744 -11.38 16.78 -12.76
N ARG A 745 -10.58 17.68 -12.19
CA ARG A 745 -9.38 17.30 -11.44
C ARG A 745 -9.77 16.34 -10.30
N LYS A 746 -8.99 15.30 -10.06
CA LYS A 746 -9.25 14.30 -9.02
C LYS A 746 -9.25 14.88 -7.61
N THR A 747 -8.70 16.06 -7.42
CA THR A 747 -8.63 16.81 -6.17
C THR A 747 -9.73 17.87 -6.01
N ASP A 748 -10.62 18.08 -7.01
CA ASP A 748 -11.68 19.09 -6.97
C ASP A 748 -12.86 18.75 -6.03
N PHE A 749 -12.64 17.79 -5.13
CA PHE A 749 -13.61 17.43 -4.12
C PHE A 749 -13.23 18.09 -2.79
N PRO A 750 -14.15 18.79 -2.10
CA PRO A 750 -13.87 19.41 -0.81
C PRO A 750 -13.79 18.41 0.36
N TYR A 751 -14.09 17.14 0.07
CA TYR A 751 -14.10 16.07 1.09
C TYR A 751 -12.70 15.75 1.60
N ARG A 752 -12.66 15.07 2.74
CA ARG A 752 -11.44 14.47 3.25
C ARG A 752 -10.77 13.56 2.22
N SER A 753 -9.45 13.56 2.22
CA SER A 753 -8.63 12.85 1.23
C SER A 753 -8.83 11.33 1.21
N VAL A 754 -9.33 10.74 2.29
CA VAL A 754 -9.71 9.32 2.33
C VAL A 754 -10.84 8.99 1.33
N TYR A 755 -11.60 9.98 0.91
CA TYR A 755 -12.71 9.85 -0.06
C TYR A 755 -12.31 10.21 -1.49
N LEU A 756 -11.09 10.70 -1.74
CA LEU A 756 -10.63 10.98 -3.09
C LEU A 756 -10.55 9.69 -3.93
N PRO A 757 -10.74 9.79 -5.25
CA PRO A 757 -10.63 8.63 -6.13
C PRO A 757 -9.21 8.04 -6.10
N VAL A 758 -9.11 6.75 -5.84
CA VAL A 758 -7.87 5.97 -5.91
C VAL A 758 -7.95 5.10 -7.16
N ILE A 759 -7.56 5.66 -8.30
CA ILE A 759 -7.55 4.95 -9.58
C ILE A 759 -6.13 4.42 -9.82
N ARG A 760 -5.99 3.11 -9.96
CA ARG A 760 -4.69 2.49 -10.24
C ARG A 760 -4.08 3.05 -11.52
N ASN A 761 -2.78 3.29 -11.54
CA ASN A 761 -2.05 3.92 -12.64
C ASN A 761 -2.48 5.36 -12.98
N ASP A 762 -3.36 5.98 -12.18
CA ASP A 762 -3.86 7.34 -12.41
C ASP A 762 -4.30 7.98 -11.08
N LEU A 763 -3.38 8.10 -10.13
CA LEU A 763 -3.62 8.71 -8.82
C LEU A 763 -3.75 10.24 -8.90
N PRO A 764 -4.36 10.90 -7.90
CA PRO A 764 -4.21 12.35 -7.72
C PRO A 764 -2.73 12.76 -7.62
N GLU A 765 -2.36 13.88 -8.24
CA GLU A 765 -0.94 14.30 -8.33
C GLU A 765 -0.28 14.44 -6.95
N ILE A 766 -0.99 14.98 -5.95
CA ILE A 766 -0.49 15.06 -4.58
C ILE A 766 -0.17 13.68 -4.00
N PHE A 767 -0.94 12.64 -4.36
CA PHE A 767 -0.69 11.27 -3.91
C PHE A 767 0.57 10.69 -4.55
N GLU A 768 0.75 10.89 -5.87
CA GLU A 768 1.93 10.41 -6.58
C GLU A 768 3.22 11.05 -6.06
N ILE A 769 3.19 12.36 -5.81
CA ILE A 769 4.38 13.12 -5.41
C ILE A 769 4.71 12.95 -3.92
N MET A 770 3.71 12.80 -3.05
CA MET A 770 3.88 12.81 -1.59
C MET A 770 3.86 11.40 -0.96
N ASP A 771 4.38 10.40 -1.68
CA ASP A 771 4.62 9.05 -1.18
C ASP A 771 3.34 8.28 -0.76
N PHE A 772 2.24 8.40 -1.52
CA PHE A 772 1.09 7.52 -1.34
C PHE A 772 1.48 6.06 -1.59
N THR A 773 0.70 5.13 -1.06
CA THR A 773 0.94 3.70 -1.27
C THR A 773 0.65 3.28 -2.71
N ASP A 774 1.34 2.24 -3.19
CA ASP A 774 0.96 1.57 -4.43
C ASP A 774 -0.30 0.72 -4.19
N PRO A 775 -1.45 1.06 -4.81
CA PRO A 775 -2.70 0.35 -4.58
C PRO A 775 -2.78 -1.03 -5.26
N HIS A 776 -1.69 -1.51 -5.87
CA HIS A 776 -1.61 -2.87 -6.41
C HIS A 776 -1.20 -3.91 -5.36
N LEU A 777 -0.60 -3.47 -4.24
CA LEU A 777 0.00 -4.35 -3.24
C LEU A 777 -0.54 -4.04 -1.83
N ALA A 778 -0.68 -5.08 -1.01
CA ALA A 778 -0.89 -4.91 0.41
C ALA A 778 0.35 -4.23 1.03
N THR A 779 0.17 -3.05 1.61
CA THR A 779 1.28 -2.22 2.12
C THR A 779 1.06 -1.90 3.59
N GLY A 780 1.91 -2.45 4.46
CA GLY A 780 1.90 -2.14 5.90
C GLY A 780 2.76 -0.94 6.28
N THR A 781 3.74 -0.57 5.45
CA THR A 781 4.60 0.60 5.67
C THR A 781 4.75 1.39 4.39
N ARG A 782 4.27 2.64 4.39
CA ARG A 782 4.48 3.58 3.28
C ARG A 782 5.92 4.06 3.25
N ARG A 783 6.42 4.36 2.06
CA ARG A 783 7.70 5.05 1.89
C ARG A 783 7.57 6.47 2.42
N SER A 784 8.70 7.05 2.83
CA SER A 784 8.79 8.47 3.19
C SER A 784 10.07 9.00 2.59
N THR A 785 9.94 9.77 1.52
CA THR A 785 11.07 10.35 0.79
C THR A 785 11.12 11.87 0.94
N THR A 786 12.26 12.48 0.68
CA THR A 786 12.40 13.92 0.56
C THR A 786 13.10 14.22 -0.77
N VAL A 787 12.32 14.57 -1.77
CA VAL A 787 12.81 14.81 -3.12
C VAL A 787 12.45 16.23 -3.60
N PRO A 788 13.25 16.86 -4.47
CA PRO A 788 12.98 18.21 -4.93
C PRO A 788 11.60 18.42 -5.56
N GLY A 789 11.03 17.40 -6.19
CA GLY A 789 9.69 17.44 -6.77
C GLY A 789 8.61 17.81 -5.77
N GLN A 790 8.71 17.33 -4.52
CA GLN A 790 7.76 17.64 -3.44
C GLN A 790 7.79 19.13 -3.08
N GLY A 791 8.97 19.72 -2.98
CA GLY A 791 9.11 21.16 -2.75
C GLY A 791 8.58 21.99 -3.91
N LEU A 792 8.84 21.56 -5.15
CA LEU A 792 8.31 22.23 -6.35
C LEU A 792 6.79 22.14 -6.45
N PHE A 793 6.20 21.01 -6.05
CA PHE A 793 4.76 20.84 -5.96
C PHE A 793 4.15 21.88 -4.99
N MET A 794 4.68 21.98 -3.78
CA MET A 794 4.18 22.95 -2.78
C MET A 794 4.27 24.41 -3.23
N LEU A 795 5.17 24.72 -4.16
CA LEU A 795 5.36 26.08 -4.69
C LEU A 795 4.55 26.36 -5.96
N ASN A 796 4.11 25.34 -6.71
CA ASN A 796 3.54 25.55 -8.05
C ASN A 796 2.16 24.91 -8.25
N ASP A 797 1.73 24.00 -7.37
CA ASP A 797 0.43 23.34 -7.50
C ASP A 797 -0.71 24.34 -7.31
N GLU A 798 -1.71 24.26 -8.18
CA GLU A 798 -2.86 25.15 -8.18
C GLU A 798 -3.71 24.99 -6.91
N GLY A 799 -3.91 23.77 -6.42
CA GLY A 799 -4.65 23.51 -5.20
C GLY A 799 -3.98 24.08 -3.96
N VAL A 800 -2.63 24.03 -3.89
CA VAL A 800 -1.86 24.69 -2.81
C VAL A 800 -2.01 26.21 -2.87
N MET A 801 -1.97 26.80 -4.08
CA MET A 801 -2.18 28.23 -4.25
C MET A 801 -3.61 28.66 -3.90
N GLU A 802 -4.61 27.88 -4.28
CA GLU A 802 -6.02 28.11 -3.95
C GLU A 802 -6.24 28.05 -2.43
N ALA A 803 -5.74 27.02 -1.74
CA ALA A 803 -5.80 26.89 -0.29
C ALA A 803 -5.08 28.05 0.41
N SER A 804 -3.92 28.47 -0.10
CA SER A 804 -3.16 29.62 0.42
C SER A 804 -3.95 30.93 0.30
N THR A 805 -4.62 31.12 -0.83
CA THR A 805 -5.44 32.29 -1.09
C THR A 805 -6.70 32.29 -0.21
N ALA A 806 -7.34 31.15 -0.02
CA ALA A 806 -8.50 31.01 0.85
C ALA A 806 -8.14 31.29 2.32
N ALA A 807 -7.01 30.72 2.79
CA ALA A 807 -6.52 30.99 4.14
C ALA A 807 -6.18 32.47 4.36
N ALA A 808 -5.56 33.14 3.37
CA ALA A 808 -5.24 34.57 3.42
C ALA A 808 -6.52 35.44 3.44
N LYS A 809 -7.55 35.11 2.66
CA LYS A 809 -8.86 35.80 2.70
C LYS A 809 -9.46 35.73 4.10
N ARG A 810 -9.41 34.58 4.71
CA ARG A 810 -9.93 34.39 6.06
C ARG A 810 -9.12 35.18 7.11
N LEU A 811 -7.79 35.12 7.02
CA LEU A 811 -6.91 35.92 7.89
C LEU A 811 -7.26 37.40 7.83
N ILE A 812 -7.43 37.96 6.63
CA ILE A 812 -7.74 39.37 6.43
C ILE A 812 -9.14 39.72 6.98
N ALA A 813 -10.10 38.82 6.84
CA ALA A 813 -11.45 39.01 7.36
C ALA A 813 -11.52 38.97 8.92
N GLU A 814 -10.73 38.08 9.55
CA GLU A 814 -10.75 37.89 10.99
C GLU A 814 -9.81 38.82 11.76
N VAL A 815 -8.73 39.31 11.15
CA VAL A 815 -7.70 40.10 11.84
C VAL A 815 -7.44 41.42 11.13
N PRO A 816 -7.58 42.57 11.80
CA PRO A 816 -7.37 43.91 11.21
C PRO A 816 -6.01 44.12 10.57
N ALA A 817 -5.96 44.92 9.50
CA ALA A 817 -4.74 45.17 8.72
C ALA A 817 -3.58 45.76 9.55
N GLY A 818 -3.89 46.55 10.55
CA GLY A 818 -2.86 47.22 11.36
C GLY A 818 -2.18 46.32 12.41
N ASP A 819 -2.66 45.12 12.67
CA ASP A 819 -2.11 44.21 13.69
C ASP A 819 -1.39 43.01 13.03
N VAL A 820 -0.20 43.26 12.53
CA VAL A 820 0.66 42.23 11.92
C VAL A 820 1.00 41.13 12.92
N ALA A 821 1.21 41.48 14.21
CA ALA A 821 1.53 40.50 15.24
C ALA A 821 0.35 39.54 15.51
N ALA A 822 -0.88 40.05 15.56
CA ALA A 822 -2.07 39.22 15.68
C ALA A 822 -2.26 38.32 14.45
N ARG A 823 -1.98 38.81 13.23
CA ARG A 823 -2.02 38.01 12.01
C ARG A 823 -1.04 36.85 12.05
N VAL A 824 0.19 37.08 12.49
CA VAL A 824 1.20 36.02 12.60
C VAL A 824 0.81 35.01 13.68
N ARG A 825 0.26 35.46 14.81
CA ARG A 825 -0.26 34.54 15.85
C ARG A 825 -1.40 33.69 15.31
N TRP A 826 -2.34 34.29 14.57
CA TRP A 826 -3.44 33.58 13.92
C TRP A 826 -2.94 32.47 12.99
N LEU A 827 -1.96 32.76 12.14
CA LEU A 827 -1.33 31.79 11.26
C LEU A 827 -0.65 30.65 12.03
N TYR A 828 0.13 31.00 13.07
CA TYR A 828 0.86 29.99 13.84
C TYR A 828 -0.07 29.04 14.61
N GLN A 829 -1.14 29.58 15.21
CA GLN A 829 -2.11 28.73 15.91
C GLN A 829 -2.82 27.77 14.94
N ARG A 830 -3.22 28.27 13.80
CA ARG A 830 -4.01 27.50 12.84
C ARG A 830 -3.18 26.51 11.99
N PHE A 831 -1.99 26.91 11.57
CA PHE A 831 -1.14 26.10 10.71
C PHE A 831 -0.21 25.16 11.49
N LEU A 832 0.35 25.66 12.58
CA LEU A 832 1.42 25.00 13.31
C LEU A 832 1.04 24.52 14.72
N SER A 833 -0.14 24.86 15.19
CA SER A 833 -0.61 24.62 16.57
C SER A 833 0.39 25.14 17.62
N ALA A 834 1.00 26.29 17.34
CA ALA A 834 2.08 26.87 18.13
C ALA A 834 1.88 28.39 18.34
N GLN A 835 2.68 28.96 19.24
CA GLN A 835 2.85 30.41 19.38
C GLN A 835 4.12 30.84 18.68
N PRO A 836 4.10 31.98 17.92
CA PRO A 836 5.31 32.51 17.32
C PRO A 836 6.18 33.22 18.37
N THR A 837 7.48 33.18 18.18
CA THR A 837 8.41 34.02 18.91
C THR A 837 8.37 35.46 18.41
N ALA A 838 8.94 36.41 19.15
CA ALA A 838 9.04 37.80 18.72
C ALA A 838 9.84 37.95 17.40
N GLU A 839 10.88 37.14 17.22
CA GLU A 839 11.70 37.11 16.02
C GLU A 839 10.87 36.60 14.81
N GLU A 840 10.12 35.55 14.98
CA GLU A 840 9.25 34.99 13.92
C GLU A 840 8.15 35.99 13.53
N ILE A 841 7.59 36.72 14.49
CA ILE A 841 6.63 37.81 14.19
C ILE A 841 7.30 38.87 13.32
N GLY A 842 8.52 39.27 13.68
CA GLY A 842 9.28 40.25 12.91
C GLY A 842 9.62 39.79 11.50
N MET A 843 10.10 38.55 11.35
CA MET A 843 10.46 37.98 10.05
C MET A 843 9.26 37.87 9.11
N ILE A 844 8.14 37.32 9.59
CA ILE A 844 6.96 37.13 8.75
C ILE A 844 6.31 38.49 8.42
N GLY A 845 6.25 39.41 9.37
CA GLY A 845 5.77 40.77 9.13
C GLY A 845 6.60 41.50 8.09
N PHE A 846 7.93 41.37 8.14
CA PHE A 846 8.84 41.93 7.14
C PHE A 846 8.60 41.30 5.75
N ALA A 847 8.47 39.97 5.67
CA ALA A 847 8.21 39.26 4.42
C ALA A 847 6.87 39.72 3.79
N ALA A 848 5.80 39.80 4.59
CA ALA A 848 4.49 40.28 4.16
C ALA A 848 4.59 41.74 3.60
N GLY A 849 5.34 42.62 4.27
CA GLY A 849 5.59 43.95 3.81
C GLY A 849 6.35 44.03 2.48
N GLN A 850 7.38 43.19 2.29
CA GLN A 850 8.13 43.08 1.04
C GLN A 850 7.25 42.60 -0.12
N PHE A 851 6.40 41.60 0.12
CA PHE A 851 5.44 41.11 -0.88
C PHE A 851 4.41 42.18 -1.23
N ALA A 852 3.84 42.91 -0.25
CA ALA A 852 2.91 43.99 -0.50
C ALA A 852 3.52 45.11 -1.35
N GLY A 853 4.81 45.43 -1.12
CA GLY A 853 5.55 46.39 -1.94
C GLY A 853 5.67 45.98 -3.40
N ARG A 854 5.71 44.72 -3.73
CA ARG A 854 5.74 44.21 -5.12
C ARG A 854 4.42 44.37 -5.86
N PHE A 855 3.31 44.33 -5.14
CA PHE A 855 1.96 44.37 -5.70
C PHE A 855 1.29 45.75 -5.56
N HIS A 856 1.99 46.79 -5.09
CA HIS A 856 1.42 48.10 -4.80
C HIS A 856 0.65 48.73 -5.96
N GLY A 857 0.96 48.36 -7.22
CA GLY A 857 0.26 48.83 -8.41
C GLY A 857 -1.13 48.22 -8.65
N GLU A 858 -1.54 47.19 -7.88
CA GLU A 858 -2.78 46.43 -8.11
C GLU A 858 -3.96 46.92 -7.23
N GLY A 859 -3.75 47.90 -6.37
CA GLY A 859 -4.72 48.37 -5.38
C GLY A 859 -4.51 47.71 -4.00
N GLY A 860 -4.86 48.45 -2.91
CA GLY A 860 -4.45 48.06 -1.56
C GLY A 860 -4.95 46.70 -1.11
N GLU A 861 -6.24 46.36 -1.31
CA GLU A 861 -6.83 45.06 -0.91
C GLU A 861 -6.29 43.88 -1.72
N ALA A 862 -6.09 44.05 -3.03
CA ALA A 862 -5.53 43.02 -3.90
C ALA A 862 -4.08 42.72 -3.57
N ALA A 863 -3.28 43.75 -3.33
CA ALA A 863 -1.89 43.64 -2.92
C ALA A 863 -1.75 42.98 -1.55
N GLU A 864 -2.64 43.30 -0.59
CA GLU A 864 -2.68 42.69 0.73
C GLU A 864 -3.01 41.19 0.63
N LEU A 865 -4.05 40.83 -0.13
CA LEU A 865 -4.43 39.44 -0.34
C LEU A 865 -3.29 38.63 -0.95
N LYS A 866 -2.67 39.10 -2.03
CA LYS A 866 -1.56 38.42 -2.68
C LYS A 866 -0.36 38.26 -1.74
N SER A 867 -0.07 39.28 -0.95
CA SER A 867 1.02 39.26 0.02
C SER A 867 0.81 38.16 1.06
N TRP A 868 -0.35 38.12 1.71
CA TRP A 868 -0.64 37.11 2.72
C TRP A 868 -0.86 35.71 2.12
N SER A 869 -1.32 35.59 0.87
CA SER A 869 -1.36 34.31 0.15
C SER A 869 0.02 33.69 0.00
N LEU A 870 1.03 34.48 -0.35
CA LEU A 870 2.42 34.00 -0.43
C LEU A 870 2.99 33.62 0.94
N VAL A 871 2.62 34.34 2.01
CA VAL A 871 2.99 33.94 3.38
C VAL A 871 2.36 32.61 3.76
N CYS A 872 1.06 32.41 3.48
CA CYS A 872 0.37 31.13 3.72
C CYS A 872 1.03 29.99 2.94
N GLN A 873 1.35 30.22 1.66
CA GLN A 873 2.04 29.23 0.82
C GLN A 873 3.42 28.86 1.38
N ALA A 874 4.21 29.84 1.80
CA ALA A 874 5.51 29.59 2.42
C ALA A 874 5.38 28.78 3.72
N LEU A 875 4.33 29.02 4.52
CA LEU A 875 4.05 28.21 5.71
C LEU A 875 3.65 26.78 5.36
N PHE A 876 2.79 26.56 4.36
CA PHE A 876 2.44 25.21 3.88
C PHE A 876 3.67 24.47 3.34
N ALA A 877 4.57 25.16 2.65
CA ALA A 877 5.82 24.60 2.13
C ALA A 877 6.86 24.35 3.22
N SER A 878 6.67 24.88 4.44
CA SER A 878 7.66 24.75 5.53
C SER A 878 7.68 23.34 6.12
N SER A 879 8.85 22.91 6.58
CA SER A 879 9.01 21.64 7.29
C SER A 879 8.16 21.58 8.58
N ARG A 880 7.95 22.70 9.27
CA ARG A 880 7.11 22.75 10.48
C ARG A 880 5.64 22.43 10.21
N PHE A 881 5.12 22.74 9.03
CA PHE A 881 3.76 22.35 8.62
C PHE A 881 3.71 20.88 8.21
N GLN A 882 4.71 20.42 7.43
CA GLN A 882 4.73 19.11 6.81
C GLN A 882 5.18 17.98 7.74
N LEU A 883 5.75 18.30 8.90
CA LEU A 883 6.21 17.31 9.88
C LEU A 883 5.28 17.28 11.11
N SER A 884 5.14 16.08 11.67
CA SER A 884 4.67 15.84 13.04
C SER A 884 5.87 15.50 13.89
N GLU A 885 6.10 16.28 14.96
CA GLU A 885 7.20 16.10 15.91
C GLU A 885 6.77 15.31 17.14
#